data_54e26c7fc399f86c5bc864ea322ea867
#
_entry.id   54e26c7fc399f86c5bc864ea322ea867
#
_cell.length_a   1.000
_cell.length_b   1.000
_cell.length_c   1.000
_cell.angle_alpha   90.00
_cell.angle_beta   90.00
_cell.angle_gamma   90.00
#
_symmetry.space_group_name_H-M   'P 1'
#
loop_
_entity.id
_entity.type
_entity.pdbx_description
1 polymer ?
#
loop_
_entity_poly.entity_id
_entity_poly.type
_entity_poly.pdbx_seq_one_letter_code
_entity_poly.pdbx_strand_id
1 'polypeptide(L)'
;MHVFNYALKRLKAKQEHTNLVDFSYSDFLFLIFISSILFGMIKEKRSKSQNTIGKGDSIRSQKFLSVKTIIPNISMYTTKCIEEIVEASTISKNYKKQRSRANMNVIKRSGEEVNFDVQKIENAIRKASKATAHDQMSEEQILEASKTVADKCVQLKRSPNVEEIQDMVETEIMARGFFAVAHNYITYRYERALVRKANSTDQQILSLLERNNEEVKQENSNKNPLVNSVQRDYMAGEVSKDITKRFLLPQEVMEAHDQGIIHFHDSDYFAQHMHNCCLVNLEDMLQNGTVISETMIEKPHSFSTACNVATQIIAQVASSQYGGQSITLSHLAPFVEVSRQKARKEVREEMDALDIPYTEEKANEMAEMRVHREIEKGVQMIQYQVITLMTTNGQAPFVTVFMYLNEVSDPQERHDLALIIEEMLKQRIQGVKNEKGVYITPAFPKLIYVLEENNVEPDSPYYYLTELAAKCTAKRMVPDYISEKLMLSLKIDTKGEGHCYPCMGCRSFLTTYRDENDQPKYYGRFNQGVVTLNLVDVACSSKGDLDTFWKIMDERLALCYKALMCRHNRLLGTPSDVAPILWQDGALARLKKGEPIDKLLFGGYSTISLGYAGLCECVTYMTGHPHTEKEGTEFGLQVMQYLNDACAKWRQETNIDFSLYGTPMESTTYKFAKKLQDRFGIIPGVTDRNYITNSYHVHVTEEINAFDKLTFESQFQKLSPGGAISYVEVPNMENNIPAVLALIHHIYENIMYAELNTKSDYCQECGYTGEIQIVEDENHKLIWECPNCHNHDQEKMNVARRTCGYIGTQFWNQGRTQEIKERVMHL
;
A
#
# COMPACT_ATOMS: atom_id res chain seq x y z
N MET A 1 61.13 -29.28 0.56
CA MET A 1 61.54 -28.81 -0.75
C MET A 1 60.69 -29.40 -1.91
N HIS A 2 60.53 -30.72 -2.05
CA HIS A 2 59.70 -31.29 -3.13
C HIS A 2 58.25 -30.87 -3.09
N VAL A 3 57.61 -30.79 -1.93
CA VAL A 3 56.21 -30.34 -1.76
C VAL A 3 56.06 -28.84 -2.06
N PHE A 4 57.06 -28.03 -1.69
CA PHE A 4 57.09 -26.61 -1.94
C PHE A 4 57.26 -26.29 -3.47
N ASN A 5 58.20 -27.00 -4.10
CA ASN A 5 58.40 -26.92 -5.57
C ASN A 5 57.18 -27.41 -6.36
N TYR A 6 56.44 -28.39 -5.87
CA TYR A 6 55.20 -28.88 -6.43
C TYR A 6 54.08 -27.84 -6.30
N ALA A 7 53.95 -27.19 -5.10
CA ALA A 7 52.96 -26.13 -4.86
C ALA A 7 53.25 -24.88 -5.72
N LEU A 8 54.53 -24.48 -5.86
CA LEU A 8 54.93 -23.36 -6.70
C LEU A 8 54.71 -23.64 -8.21
N LYS A 9 54.97 -24.87 -8.66
CA LYS A 9 54.64 -25.29 -10.07
C LYS A 9 53.15 -25.26 -10.33
N ARG A 10 52.32 -25.66 -9.35
CA ARG A 10 50.88 -25.68 -9.47
C ARG A 10 50.29 -24.26 -9.45
N LEU A 11 50.87 -23.33 -8.69
CA LEU A 11 50.52 -21.92 -8.66
C LEU A 11 50.91 -21.23 -9.97
N LYS A 12 52.11 -21.46 -10.53
CA LYS A 12 52.52 -20.95 -11.83
C LYS A 12 51.67 -21.48 -12.98
N ALA A 13 51.32 -22.76 -12.98
CA ALA A 13 50.45 -23.35 -14.02
C ALA A 13 49.01 -22.80 -13.97
N LYS A 14 48.48 -22.42 -12.78
CA LYS A 14 47.20 -21.72 -12.65
C LYS A 14 47.27 -20.25 -13.09
N GLN A 15 48.42 -19.60 -12.97
CA GLN A 15 48.62 -18.22 -13.39
C GLN A 15 48.75 -18.06 -14.93
N GLU A 16 49.14 -19.12 -15.64
CA GLU A 16 49.24 -19.10 -17.11
C GLU A 16 47.95 -19.47 -17.86
N HIS A 17 46.89 -19.98 -17.18
CA HIS A 17 45.69 -20.54 -17.82
C HIS A 17 44.35 -19.99 -17.35
N THR A 18 44.28 -19.03 -16.41
CA THR A 18 42.98 -18.45 -15.97
C THR A 18 43.08 -16.98 -15.62
N ASN A 19 42.10 -16.19 -16.02
CA ASN A 19 41.85 -14.84 -15.50
C ASN A 19 41.69 -14.90 -13.96
N LEU A 20 42.29 -13.95 -13.26
CA LEU A 20 42.51 -13.79 -11.82
C LEU A 20 41.30 -13.96 -10.87
N VAL A 21 40.25 -14.66 -11.28
CA VAL A 21 38.96 -14.71 -10.53
C VAL A 21 38.82 -15.93 -9.60
N ASP A 22 39.68 -16.96 -9.73
CA ASP A 22 39.50 -18.25 -9.02
C ASP A 22 40.54 -18.57 -7.92
N PHE A 23 40.91 -17.60 -7.11
CA PHE A 23 41.68 -17.87 -5.89
C PHE A 23 40.72 -18.14 -4.74
N SER A 24 40.56 -19.40 -4.32
CA SER A 24 39.67 -19.74 -3.19
C SER A 24 40.30 -19.43 -1.83
N TYR A 25 39.47 -19.13 -0.84
CA TYR A 25 39.85 -18.90 0.54
C TYR A 25 40.67 -20.08 1.12
N SER A 26 40.48 -21.29 0.61
CA SER A 26 41.26 -22.49 0.93
C SER A 26 42.71 -22.45 0.44
N ASP A 27 42.99 -21.83 -0.72
CA ASP A 27 44.33 -21.66 -1.24
C ASP A 27 45.14 -20.65 -0.41
N PHE A 28 44.46 -19.65 0.19
CA PHE A 28 45.03 -18.66 1.10
C PHE A 28 45.36 -19.28 2.47
N LEU A 29 44.45 -20.09 3.03
CA LEU A 29 44.72 -20.80 4.31
C LEU A 29 45.81 -21.83 4.16
N PHE A 30 45.95 -22.49 3.02
CA PHE A 30 47.00 -23.43 2.74
C PHE A 30 48.37 -22.78 2.71
N LEU A 31 48.50 -21.56 2.17
CA LEU A 31 49.74 -20.79 2.18
C LEU A 31 50.13 -20.32 3.59
N ILE A 32 49.16 -19.89 4.41
CA ILE A 32 49.37 -19.52 5.82
C ILE A 32 49.83 -20.74 6.63
N PHE A 33 49.21 -21.88 6.38
CA PHE A 33 49.56 -23.14 7.09
C PHE A 33 50.97 -23.62 6.76
N ILE A 34 51.41 -23.55 5.52
CA ILE A 34 52.78 -23.88 5.10
C ILE A 34 53.79 -22.86 5.70
N SER A 35 53.48 -21.57 5.74
CA SER A 35 54.34 -20.56 6.37
C SER A 35 54.51 -20.79 7.86
N SER A 36 53.45 -21.19 8.56
CA SER A 36 53.47 -21.47 10.00
C SER A 36 54.29 -22.73 10.33
N ILE A 37 54.21 -23.78 9.51
CA ILE A 37 55.00 -24.99 9.66
C ILE A 37 56.49 -24.69 9.44
N LEU A 38 56.84 -23.93 8.42
CA LEU A 38 58.22 -23.50 8.18
C LEU A 38 58.80 -22.65 9.31
N PHE A 39 58.00 -21.71 9.87
CA PHE A 39 58.39 -20.90 11.02
C PHE A 39 58.59 -21.75 12.30
N GLY A 40 57.74 -22.75 12.54
CA GLY A 40 57.85 -23.72 13.63
C GLY A 40 59.09 -24.56 13.51
N MET A 41 59.41 -25.07 12.33
CA MET A 41 60.62 -25.89 12.07
C MET A 41 61.93 -25.08 12.24
N ILE A 42 61.91 -23.79 11.91
CA ILE A 42 63.05 -22.88 12.12
C ILE A 42 63.25 -22.58 13.60
N LYS A 43 62.14 -22.40 14.35
CA LYS A 43 62.19 -22.15 15.81
C LYS A 43 62.67 -23.37 16.59
N GLU A 44 62.25 -24.60 16.19
CA GLU A 44 62.71 -25.85 16.82
C GLU A 44 64.17 -26.16 16.54
N LYS A 45 64.68 -25.83 15.35
CA LYS A 45 66.11 -25.96 15.05
C LYS A 45 66.96 -24.93 15.81
N ARG A 46 66.48 -23.68 16.07
CA ARG A 46 67.16 -22.74 16.94
C ARG A 46 67.23 -23.17 18.41
N SER A 47 66.14 -23.73 18.93
CA SER A 47 66.08 -24.27 20.30
C SER A 47 67.04 -25.46 20.51
N LYS A 48 67.14 -26.39 19.55
CA LYS A 48 68.08 -27.51 19.61
C LYS A 48 69.58 -27.14 19.45
N SER A 49 69.84 -25.93 18.81
CA SER A 49 71.21 -25.39 18.66
C SER A 49 71.74 -24.67 19.92
N GLN A 50 70.89 -24.22 20.83
CA GLN A 50 71.29 -23.56 22.07
C GLN A 50 71.53 -24.52 23.26
N ASN A 51 71.02 -25.74 23.17
CA ASN A 51 71.14 -26.70 24.25
C ASN A 51 72.31 -27.74 24.07
N THR A 52 73.23 -27.50 23.10
CA THR A 52 74.35 -28.40 22.84
C THR A 52 75.69 -27.67 22.85
N ILE A 53 75.95 -26.74 23.83
CA ILE A 53 77.26 -26.25 24.14
C ILE A 53 77.52 -26.56 25.60
N GLY A 54 78.08 -27.77 25.81
CA GLY A 54 78.52 -28.23 27.08
C GLY A 54 79.13 -29.63 26.99
N LYS A 55 80.44 -29.63 26.79
CA LYS A 55 81.40 -30.75 26.93
C LYS A 55 81.76 -31.59 25.72
N GLY A 56 82.96 -31.39 25.24
CA GLY A 56 83.93 -32.40 24.96
C GLY A 56 83.98 -33.06 23.59
N ASP A 57 85.10 -32.86 22.95
CA ASP A 57 85.77 -33.67 21.99
C ASP A 57 85.54 -33.58 20.49
N SER A 58 86.57 -33.05 19.88
CA SER A 58 87.18 -33.33 18.55
C SER A 58 86.51 -34.40 17.77
N ILE A 59 86.01 -34.07 16.56
CA ILE A 59 86.19 -34.82 15.29
C ILE A 59 85.42 -34.14 14.14
N ARG A 60 86.22 -33.85 13.11
CA ARG A 60 85.91 -33.58 11.68
C ARG A 60 85.20 -32.32 11.21
N SER A 61 86.10 -31.47 10.77
CA SER A 61 85.93 -30.23 9.98
C SER A 61 85.44 -30.41 8.52
N GLN A 62 84.44 -31.15 8.26
CA GLN A 62 83.94 -31.29 6.85
C GLN A 62 82.44 -31.15 6.67
N LYS A 63 81.66 -30.86 7.72
CA LYS A 63 80.24 -30.66 7.64
C LYS A 63 79.78 -29.22 7.96
N PHE A 64 80.71 -28.31 8.28
CA PHE A 64 80.36 -26.95 8.62
C PHE A 64 80.34 -25.94 7.43
N LEU A 65 80.83 -26.35 6.26
CA LEU A 65 80.82 -25.46 5.05
C LEU A 65 79.48 -25.42 4.35
N SER A 66 78.55 -26.35 4.58
CA SER A 66 77.23 -26.38 3.90
C SER A 66 76.17 -25.50 4.58
N VAL A 67 76.37 -25.13 5.87
CA VAL A 67 75.37 -24.36 6.61
C VAL A 67 75.58 -22.85 6.42
N LYS A 68 76.83 -22.38 6.22
CA LYS A 68 77.15 -21.00 5.99
C LYS A 68 76.71 -20.46 4.54
N THR A 69 76.60 -21.41 3.60
CA THR A 69 76.15 -21.06 2.22
C THR A 69 74.64 -21.14 2.06
N ILE A 70 73.94 -21.79 3.00
CA ILE A 70 72.46 -21.95 2.95
C ILE A 70 71.74 -20.78 3.64
N ILE A 71 72.30 -20.19 4.68
CA ILE A 71 71.67 -19.09 5.47
C ILE A 71 71.49 -17.81 4.66
N PRO A 72 72.44 -17.30 3.85
CA PRO A 72 72.23 -16.12 3.03
C PRO A 72 71.20 -16.34 1.94
N ASN A 73 71.14 -17.52 1.32
CA ASN A 73 70.14 -17.82 0.30
C ASN A 73 68.71 -17.99 0.88
N ILE A 74 68.58 -18.51 2.09
CA ILE A 74 67.25 -18.57 2.75
C ILE A 74 66.79 -17.19 3.15
N SER A 75 67.67 -16.30 3.64
CA SER A 75 67.32 -14.92 3.96
C SER A 75 66.88 -14.11 2.71
N MET A 76 67.59 -14.30 1.58
CA MET A 76 67.22 -13.64 0.32
C MET A 76 65.92 -14.17 -0.25
N TYR A 77 65.65 -15.48 -0.14
CA TYR A 77 64.39 -16.07 -0.58
C TYR A 77 63.20 -15.69 0.35
N THR A 78 63.39 -15.58 1.67
CA THR A 78 62.37 -15.12 2.60
C THR A 78 62.04 -13.63 2.43
N THR A 79 63.05 -12.77 2.16
CA THR A 79 62.81 -11.35 1.89
C THR A 79 62.02 -11.18 0.61
N LYS A 80 62.36 -11.90 -0.47
CA LYS A 80 61.66 -11.87 -1.74
C LYS A 80 60.22 -12.42 -1.63
N CYS A 81 60.02 -13.50 -0.82
CA CYS A 81 58.67 -14.01 -0.53
C CYS A 81 57.83 -13.05 0.33
N ILE A 82 58.46 -12.31 1.26
CA ILE A 82 57.78 -11.27 2.04
C ILE A 82 57.40 -10.08 1.15
N GLU A 83 58.28 -9.66 0.25
CA GLU A 83 57.98 -8.60 -0.73
C GLU A 83 56.83 -9.04 -1.65
N GLU A 84 56.84 -10.26 -2.19
CA GLU A 84 55.77 -10.81 -3.02
C GLU A 84 54.47 -10.99 -2.24
N ILE A 85 54.47 -11.31 -0.96
CA ILE A 85 53.30 -11.43 -0.06
C ILE A 85 52.74 -10.00 0.27
N VAL A 86 53.60 -9.01 0.44
CA VAL A 86 53.18 -7.61 0.65
C VAL A 86 52.57 -7.04 -0.61
N GLU A 87 53.15 -7.31 -1.80
CA GLU A 87 52.53 -6.97 -3.09
C GLU A 87 51.21 -7.68 -3.29
N ALA A 88 51.11 -8.99 -3.03
CA ALA A 88 49.85 -9.73 -3.11
C ALA A 88 48.80 -9.24 -2.09
N SER A 89 49.19 -8.83 -0.90
CA SER A 89 48.30 -8.22 0.09
C SER A 89 47.82 -6.85 -0.34
N THR A 90 48.64 -6.07 -1.02
CA THR A 90 48.27 -4.76 -1.57
C THR A 90 47.36 -4.92 -2.76
N ILE A 91 47.60 -5.91 -3.60
CA ILE A 91 46.70 -6.32 -4.71
C ILE A 91 45.37 -6.82 -4.16
N SER A 92 45.37 -7.63 -3.09
CA SER A 92 44.15 -8.13 -2.42
C SER A 92 43.33 -6.99 -1.78
N LYS A 93 43.99 -6.00 -1.14
CA LYS A 93 43.33 -4.80 -0.60
C LYS A 93 42.73 -3.95 -1.72
N ASN A 94 43.42 -3.78 -2.84
CA ASN A 94 42.90 -3.08 -4.00
C ASN A 94 41.78 -3.87 -4.67
N TYR A 95 41.85 -5.20 -4.70
CA TYR A 95 40.80 -6.07 -5.23
C TYR A 95 39.54 -6.07 -4.34
N LYS A 96 39.67 -6.11 -3.00
CA LYS A 96 38.55 -5.94 -2.07
C LYS A 96 37.90 -4.55 -2.20
N LYS A 97 38.72 -3.51 -2.39
CA LYS A 97 38.24 -2.12 -2.60
C LYS A 97 37.54 -1.97 -3.96
N GLN A 98 38.01 -2.66 -4.98
CA GLN A 98 37.38 -2.69 -6.31
C GLN A 98 36.09 -3.51 -6.31
N ARG A 99 36.06 -4.62 -5.56
CA ARG A 99 34.86 -5.47 -5.39
C ARG A 99 33.79 -4.81 -4.52
N SER A 100 34.17 -4.04 -3.50
CA SER A 100 33.22 -3.21 -2.71
C SER A 100 32.64 -2.07 -3.52
N ARG A 101 33.35 -1.54 -4.50
CA ARG A 101 32.84 -0.54 -5.48
C ARG A 101 31.90 -1.17 -6.50
N ALA A 102 32.18 -2.40 -6.95
CA ALA A 102 31.37 -3.11 -7.95
C ALA A 102 30.04 -3.61 -7.38
N ASN A 103 29.91 -3.72 -6.06
CA ASN A 103 28.68 -4.18 -5.39
C ASN A 103 27.93 -3.04 -4.67
N MET A 104 28.26 -1.77 -4.90
CA MET A 104 27.55 -0.65 -4.32
C MET A 104 26.44 -0.21 -5.25
N ASN A 105 25.25 0.01 -4.72
CA ASN A 105 24.13 0.57 -5.43
C ASN A 105 24.03 2.08 -5.22
N VAL A 106 23.33 2.73 -6.13
CA VAL A 106 22.99 4.16 -6.10
C VAL A 106 21.49 4.30 -6.29
N ILE A 107 20.85 5.09 -5.47
CA ILE A 107 19.44 5.42 -5.62
C ILE A 107 19.33 6.53 -6.67
N LYS A 108 18.74 6.18 -7.82
CA LYS A 108 18.40 7.17 -8.86
C LYS A 108 17.35 8.15 -8.32
N ARG A 109 17.15 9.28 -9.02
CA ARG A 109 16.08 10.23 -8.74
C ARG A 109 14.67 9.65 -8.89
N SER A 110 14.53 8.55 -9.65
CA SER A 110 13.30 7.77 -9.77
C SER A 110 13.03 6.84 -8.58
N GLY A 111 13.92 6.80 -7.58
CA GLY A 111 13.85 5.84 -6.47
C GLY A 111 14.47 4.46 -6.79
N GLU A 112 14.77 4.16 -8.05
CA GLU A 112 15.37 2.91 -8.49
C GLU A 112 16.81 2.77 -7.98
N GLU A 113 17.16 1.62 -7.42
CA GLU A 113 18.54 1.26 -7.07
C GLU A 113 19.25 0.60 -8.25
N VAL A 114 20.40 1.16 -8.64
CA VAL A 114 21.24 0.63 -9.73
C VAL A 114 22.68 0.53 -9.28
N ASN A 115 23.44 -0.32 -9.95
CA ASN A 115 24.87 -0.46 -9.69
C ASN A 115 25.60 0.88 -9.85
N PHE A 116 26.50 1.18 -8.89
CA PHE A 116 27.34 2.36 -8.94
C PHE A 116 28.31 2.30 -10.11
N ASP A 117 28.33 3.37 -10.90
CA ASP A 117 29.18 3.50 -12.06
C ASP A 117 30.06 4.77 -11.96
N VAL A 118 31.32 4.61 -11.61
CA VAL A 118 32.29 5.73 -11.46
C VAL A 118 32.54 6.48 -12.78
N GLN A 119 32.37 5.81 -13.94
CA GLN A 119 32.57 6.45 -15.26
C GLN A 119 31.56 7.57 -15.48
N LYS A 120 30.38 7.51 -14.87
CA LYS A 120 29.40 8.61 -14.92
C LYS A 120 29.89 9.86 -14.23
N ILE A 121 30.60 9.71 -13.10
CA ILE A 121 31.23 10.83 -12.39
C ILE A 121 32.38 11.41 -13.22
N GLU A 122 33.26 10.56 -13.73
CA GLU A 122 34.37 10.97 -14.61
C GLU A 122 33.87 11.77 -15.81
N ASN A 123 32.86 11.25 -16.51
CA ASN A 123 32.26 11.91 -17.67
C ASN A 123 31.61 13.25 -17.31
N ALA A 124 30.99 13.36 -16.15
CA ALA A 124 30.37 14.61 -15.70
C ALA A 124 31.43 15.67 -15.40
N ILE A 125 32.49 15.31 -14.64
CA ILE A 125 33.61 16.22 -14.36
C ILE A 125 34.33 16.61 -15.66
N ARG A 126 34.60 15.67 -16.54
CA ARG A 126 35.25 15.92 -17.86
C ARG A 126 34.47 16.92 -18.71
N LYS A 127 33.14 16.81 -18.74
CA LYS A 127 32.29 17.76 -19.46
C LYS A 127 32.37 19.16 -18.86
N ALA A 128 32.31 19.28 -17.52
CA ALA A 128 32.41 20.54 -16.84
C ALA A 128 33.79 21.19 -17.05
N SER A 129 34.87 20.39 -17.01
CA SER A 129 36.23 20.83 -17.26
C SER A 129 36.42 21.36 -18.72
N LYS A 130 35.93 20.62 -19.73
CA LYS A 130 35.97 21.03 -21.14
C LYS A 130 35.17 22.30 -21.44
N ALA A 131 34.14 22.57 -20.70
CA ALA A 131 33.32 23.79 -20.80
C ALA A 131 34.01 25.03 -20.16
N THR A 132 35.14 24.83 -19.47
CA THR A 132 35.88 25.91 -18.77
C THR A 132 36.97 26.45 -19.66
N ALA A 133 37.03 27.77 -19.82
CA ALA A 133 38.01 28.42 -20.66
C ALA A 133 39.47 28.43 -20.07
N HIS A 134 39.57 28.44 -18.76
CA HIS A 134 40.86 28.47 -18.01
C HIS A 134 40.76 27.49 -16.84
N ASP A 135 41.89 27.00 -16.34
CA ASP A 135 41.99 26.05 -15.21
C ASP A 135 41.29 24.72 -15.43
N GLN A 136 41.43 24.14 -16.61
CA GLN A 136 40.92 22.80 -16.90
C GLN A 136 41.64 21.72 -16.08
N MET A 137 40.91 20.73 -15.61
CA MET A 137 41.48 19.56 -14.95
C MET A 137 42.12 18.61 -16.00
N SER A 138 43.28 18.05 -15.66
CA SER A 138 43.90 16.99 -16.46
C SER A 138 43.11 15.68 -16.29
N GLU A 139 43.26 14.73 -17.23
CA GLU A 139 42.62 13.41 -17.13
C GLU A 139 42.99 12.67 -15.81
N GLU A 140 44.26 12.80 -15.37
CA GLU A 140 44.70 12.20 -14.12
C GLU A 140 43.98 12.82 -12.90
N GLN A 141 43.78 14.13 -12.87
CA GLN A 141 43.09 14.87 -11.82
C GLN A 141 41.57 14.50 -11.80
N ILE A 142 40.95 14.30 -12.98
CA ILE A 142 39.55 13.86 -13.11
C ILE A 142 39.39 12.46 -12.54
N LEU A 143 40.29 11.54 -12.92
CA LEU A 143 40.25 10.14 -12.43
C LEU A 143 40.45 10.08 -10.91
N GLU A 144 41.37 10.90 -10.39
CA GLU A 144 41.65 10.95 -8.95
C GLU A 144 40.49 11.56 -8.16
N ALA A 145 39.87 12.61 -8.64
CA ALA A 145 38.69 13.22 -8.02
C ALA A 145 37.53 12.24 -8.01
N SER A 146 37.26 11.58 -9.14
CA SER A 146 36.20 10.58 -9.26
C SER A 146 36.41 9.38 -8.32
N LYS A 147 37.67 8.95 -8.17
CA LYS A 147 38.04 7.88 -7.25
C LYS A 147 37.83 8.27 -5.79
N THR A 148 38.16 9.52 -5.43
CA THR A 148 37.95 10.04 -4.06
C THR A 148 36.46 10.12 -3.73
N VAL A 149 35.62 10.58 -4.66
CA VAL A 149 34.17 10.58 -4.48
C VAL A 149 33.62 9.16 -4.34
N ALA A 150 34.06 8.21 -5.18
CA ALA A 150 33.66 6.81 -5.07
C ALA A 150 34.03 6.21 -3.69
N ASP A 151 35.22 6.54 -3.17
CA ASP A 151 35.65 6.10 -1.84
C ASP A 151 34.80 6.72 -0.71
N LYS A 152 34.39 7.97 -0.83
CA LYS A 152 33.48 8.63 0.10
C LYS A 152 32.09 7.94 0.08
N CYS A 153 31.57 7.61 -1.09
CA CYS A 153 30.31 6.86 -1.24
C CYS A 153 30.37 5.50 -0.54
N VAL A 154 31.45 4.75 -0.71
CA VAL A 154 31.65 3.43 -0.01
C VAL A 154 31.68 3.60 1.51
N GLN A 155 32.21 4.73 2.02
CA GLN A 155 32.28 5.00 3.47
C GLN A 155 30.92 5.24 4.12
N LEU A 156 29.88 5.61 3.35
CA LEU A 156 28.53 5.82 3.88
C LEU A 156 27.86 4.55 4.37
N LYS A 157 28.36 3.36 3.99
CA LYS A 157 27.79 2.03 4.33
C LYS A 157 26.29 1.88 3.97
N ARG A 158 25.80 2.66 3.04
CA ARG A 158 24.45 2.62 2.46
C ARG A 158 24.49 3.07 1.01
N SER A 159 23.43 2.82 0.26
CA SER A 159 23.26 3.35 -1.10
C SER A 159 23.07 4.87 -1.05
N PRO A 160 24.01 5.68 -1.56
CA PRO A 160 23.81 7.14 -1.67
C PRO A 160 22.82 7.46 -2.78
N ASN A 161 22.09 8.57 -2.67
CA ASN A 161 21.31 9.07 -3.78
C ASN A 161 22.18 9.91 -4.74
N VAL A 162 21.66 10.13 -5.96
CA VAL A 162 22.41 10.87 -7.01
C VAL A 162 22.74 12.29 -6.57
N GLU A 163 21.89 12.96 -5.81
CA GLU A 163 22.15 14.35 -5.35
C GLU A 163 23.30 14.37 -4.34
N GLU A 164 23.37 13.45 -3.39
CA GLU A 164 24.49 13.31 -2.45
C GLU A 164 25.81 13.08 -3.19
N ILE A 165 25.79 12.25 -4.24
CA ILE A 165 27.00 12.02 -5.06
C ILE A 165 27.41 13.32 -5.76
N GLN A 166 26.46 14.09 -6.30
CA GLN A 166 26.76 15.37 -6.95
C GLN A 166 27.33 16.41 -5.98
N ASP A 167 26.79 16.48 -4.75
CA ASP A 167 27.31 17.34 -3.69
C ASP A 167 28.76 16.97 -3.32
N MET A 168 29.06 15.66 -3.26
CA MET A 168 30.44 15.18 -3.04
C MET A 168 31.38 15.55 -4.20
N VAL A 169 30.89 15.49 -5.46
CA VAL A 169 31.66 15.87 -6.63
C VAL A 169 31.98 17.37 -6.60
N GLU A 170 30.99 18.22 -6.35
CA GLU A 170 31.17 19.65 -6.22
C GLU A 170 32.19 19.99 -5.15
N THR A 171 32.03 19.43 -3.95
CA THR A 171 32.95 19.63 -2.82
C THR A 171 34.36 19.17 -3.15
N GLU A 172 34.53 18.05 -3.87
CA GLU A 172 35.84 17.51 -4.21
C GLU A 172 36.54 18.36 -5.27
N ILE A 173 35.84 18.88 -6.29
CA ILE A 173 36.39 19.77 -7.31
C ILE A 173 36.85 21.09 -6.65
N MET A 174 36.01 21.65 -5.75
CA MET A 174 36.37 22.86 -4.99
C MET A 174 37.58 22.65 -4.07
N ALA A 175 37.63 21.53 -3.34
CA ALA A 175 38.74 21.20 -2.44
C ALA A 175 40.09 21.07 -3.16
N ARG A 176 40.06 20.74 -4.45
CA ARG A 176 41.24 20.66 -5.32
C ARG A 176 41.63 22.03 -5.94
N GLY A 177 40.88 23.11 -5.68
CA GLY A 177 41.13 24.44 -6.15
C GLY A 177 40.63 24.78 -7.56
N PHE A 178 39.86 23.87 -8.20
CA PHE A 178 39.31 24.09 -9.56
C PHE A 178 37.96 24.80 -9.50
N PHE A 179 37.94 26.02 -9.00
CA PHE A 179 36.67 26.75 -8.76
C PHE A 179 35.89 27.06 -10.02
N ALA A 180 36.58 27.33 -11.15
CA ALA A 180 35.92 27.56 -12.44
C ALA A 180 35.22 26.31 -12.97
N VAL A 181 35.85 25.13 -12.81
CA VAL A 181 35.24 23.83 -13.17
C VAL A 181 34.08 23.51 -12.24
N ALA A 182 34.20 23.76 -10.93
CA ALA A 182 33.12 23.58 -9.96
C ALA A 182 31.91 24.47 -10.30
N HIS A 183 32.17 25.77 -10.64
CA HIS A 183 31.11 26.68 -11.05
C HIS A 183 30.35 26.17 -12.28
N ASN A 184 31.07 25.74 -13.32
CA ASN A 184 30.44 25.17 -14.52
C ASN A 184 29.67 23.86 -14.22
N TYR A 185 30.18 23.02 -13.31
CA TYR A 185 29.50 21.81 -12.87
C TYR A 185 28.19 22.14 -12.15
N ILE A 186 28.20 23.10 -11.20
CA ILE A 186 27.03 23.57 -10.45
C ILE A 186 26.02 24.23 -11.39
N THR A 187 26.47 25.11 -12.29
CA THR A 187 25.57 25.74 -13.28
C THR A 187 24.91 24.72 -14.17
N TYR A 188 25.66 23.76 -14.72
CA TYR A 188 25.10 22.68 -15.52
C TYR A 188 24.11 21.82 -14.74
N ARG A 189 24.44 21.48 -13.49
CA ARG A 189 23.53 20.77 -12.57
C ARG A 189 22.23 21.55 -12.37
N TYR A 190 22.33 22.86 -12.09
CA TYR A 190 21.19 23.75 -11.90
C TYR A 190 20.33 23.87 -13.17
N GLU A 191 20.94 24.10 -14.33
CA GLU A 191 20.23 24.13 -15.62
C GLU A 191 19.52 22.80 -15.89
N ARG A 192 20.21 21.68 -15.65
CA ARG A 192 19.59 20.35 -15.77
C ARG A 192 18.47 20.10 -14.75
N ALA A 193 18.57 20.66 -13.56
CA ALA A 193 17.50 20.61 -12.57
C ALA A 193 16.29 21.44 -13.00
N LEU A 194 16.51 22.62 -13.58
CA LEU A 194 15.45 23.45 -14.18
C LEU A 194 14.77 22.73 -15.36
N VAL A 195 15.57 22.16 -16.29
CA VAL A 195 15.04 21.39 -17.43
C VAL A 195 14.24 20.17 -16.93
N ARG A 196 14.73 19.45 -15.93
CA ARG A 196 14.00 18.33 -15.32
C ARG A 196 12.72 18.78 -14.61
N LYS A 197 12.76 19.92 -13.90
CA LYS A 197 11.58 20.51 -13.27
C LYS A 197 10.53 20.93 -14.30
N ALA A 198 10.97 21.40 -15.47
CA ALA A 198 10.11 21.70 -16.61
C ALA A 198 9.58 20.45 -17.33
N ASN A 199 10.34 19.34 -17.34
CA ASN A 199 10.03 18.09 -18.06
C ASN A 199 9.88 16.89 -17.11
N SER A 200 9.45 17.10 -15.85
CA SER A 200 9.27 16.01 -14.87
C SER A 200 8.26 14.97 -15.34
N THR A 201 7.22 15.38 -16.04
CA THR A 201 6.18 14.50 -16.59
C THR A 201 6.73 13.56 -17.66
N ASP A 202 7.54 14.06 -18.59
CA ASP A 202 8.16 13.24 -19.63
C ASP A 202 9.07 12.15 -19.03
N GLN A 203 9.80 12.50 -17.98
CA GLN A 203 10.68 11.55 -17.30
C GLN A 203 9.90 10.47 -16.55
N GLN A 204 8.79 10.84 -15.89
CA GLN A 204 7.89 9.88 -15.23
C GLN A 204 7.24 8.94 -16.26
N ILE A 205 6.76 9.48 -17.36
CA ILE A 205 6.20 8.69 -18.47
C ILE A 205 7.24 7.75 -19.06
N LEU A 206 8.47 8.22 -19.30
CA LEU A 206 9.55 7.37 -19.82
C LEU A 206 9.91 6.25 -18.85
N SER A 207 9.98 6.53 -17.54
CA SER A 207 10.26 5.50 -16.54
C SER A 207 9.15 4.45 -16.43
N LEU A 208 7.89 4.83 -16.66
CA LEU A 208 6.77 3.90 -16.79
C LEU A 208 6.92 3.00 -18.03
N LEU A 209 7.26 3.58 -19.18
CA LEU A 209 7.48 2.83 -20.44
C LEU A 209 8.66 1.85 -20.33
N GLU A 210 9.72 2.25 -19.64
CA GLU A 210 10.89 1.42 -19.36
C GLU A 210 10.66 0.39 -18.24
N ARG A 211 9.48 0.43 -17.58
CA ARG A 211 9.07 -0.47 -16.48
C ARG A 211 9.99 -0.42 -15.26
N ASN A 212 10.62 0.72 -15.00
CA ASN A 212 11.58 0.94 -13.92
C ASN A 212 11.13 2.00 -12.89
N ASN A 213 9.84 2.35 -12.88
CA ASN A 213 9.26 3.30 -11.91
C ASN A 213 8.80 2.56 -10.65
N GLU A 214 9.68 2.46 -9.66
CA GLU A 214 9.37 1.78 -8.39
C GLU A 214 8.37 2.56 -7.53
N GLU A 215 8.30 3.89 -7.65
CA GLU A 215 7.34 4.71 -6.91
C GLU A 215 5.90 4.37 -7.31
N VAL A 216 5.64 4.28 -8.62
CA VAL A 216 4.32 3.91 -9.15
C VAL A 216 3.94 2.47 -8.81
N LYS A 217 4.89 1.53 -8.81
CA LYS A 217 4.62 0.15 -8.40
C LYS A 217 4.09 0.04 -6.97
N GLN A 218 4.49 0.98 -6.10
CA GLN A 218 4.14 0.99 -4.68
C GLN A 218 2.96 1.91 -4.36
N GLU A 219 2.38 2.60 -5.34
CA GLU A 219 1.28 3.55 -5.13
C GLU A 219 -0.05 2.85 -4.83
N ASN A 220 -0.32 1.72 -5.49
CA ASN A 220 -1.54 0.95 -5.31
C ASN A 220 -1.25 -0.56 -5.31
N SER A 221 -1.58 -1.23 -4.22
CA SER A 221 -1.30 -2.66 -4.02
C SER A 221 -2.09 -3.61 -4.96
N ASN A 222 -3.10 -3.11 -5.68
CA ASN A 222 -3.94 -3.91 -6.56
C ASN A 222 -3.79 -3.55 -8.06
N LYS A 223 -2.87 -2.63 -8.41
CA LYS A 223 -2.58 -2.24 -9.80
C LYS A 223 -1.19 -2.73 -10.22
N ASN A 224 -1.12 -3.57 -11.26
CA ASN A 224 0.16 -4.01 -11.81
C ASN A 224 0.60 -3.13 -12.99
N PRO A 225 1.59 -2.22 -12.81
CA PRO A 225 2.03 -1.29 -13.85
C PRO A 225 2.75 -1.94 -15.03
N LEU A 226 3.03 -3.24 -14.98
CA LEU A 226 3.60 -3.99 -16.11
C LEU A 226 2.55 -4.32 -17.17
N VAL A 227 1.27 -4.32 -16.81
CA VAL A 227 0.15 -4.58 -17.73
C VAL A 227 -0.12 -3.34 -18.58
N ASN A 228 -0.20 -3.48 -19.89
CA ASN A 228 -0.29 -2.36 -20.83
C ASN A 228 -1.49 -1.42 -20.56
N SER A 229 -2.67 -1.94 -20.19
CA SER A 229 -3.83 -1.11 -19.86
C SER A 229 -3.62 -0.30 -18.58
N VAL A 230 -3.00 -0.91 -17.57
CA VAL A 230 -2.63 -0.24 -16.31
C VAL A 230 -1.55 0.82 -16.55
N GLN A 231 -0.54 0.50 -17.35
CA GLN A 231 0.50 1.46 -17.71
C GLN A 231 -0.07 2.69 -18.42
N ARG A 232 -1.07 2.48 -19.31
CA ARG A 232 -1.75 3.57 -20.01
C ARG A 232 -2.52 4.48 -19.04
N ASP A 233 -3.19 3.92 -18.04
CA ASP A 233 -3.89 4.67 -16.99
C ASP A 233 -2.90 5.51 -16.16
N TYR A 234 -1.79 4.92 -15.74
CA TYR A 234 -0.73 5.67 -15.04
C TYR A 234 -0.12 6.79 -15.87
N MET A 235 0.10 6.58 -17.19
CA MET A 235 0.58 7.65 -18.07
C MET A 235 -0.42 8.81 -18.15
N ALA A 236 -1.72 8.51 -18.26
CA ALA A 236 -2.78 9.52 -18.22
C ALA A 236 -2.80 10.24 -16.87
N GLY A 237 -2.63 9.51 -15.78
CA GLY A 237 -2.51 10.03 -14.42
C GLY A 237 -1.33 11.01 -14.26
N GLU A 238 -0.15 10.69 -14.78
CA GLU A 238 1.02 11.58 -14.71
C GLU A 238 0.80 12.89 -15.48
N VAL A 239 0.15 12.83 -16.64
CA VAL A 239 -0.27 14.03 -17.39
C VAL A 239 -1.27 14.86 -16.58
N SER A 240 -2.26 14.21 -15.96
CA SER A 240 -3.27 14.89 -15.12
C SER A 240 -2.62 15.53 -13.90
N LYS A 241 -1.71 14.85 -13.19
CA LYS A 241 -0.94 15.39 -12.05
C LYS A 241 -0.17 16.67 -12.45
N ASP A 242 0.50 16.64 -13.60
CA ASP A 242 1.27 17.79 -14.10
C ASP A 242 0.37 18.98 -14.42
N ILE A 243 -0.74 18.75 -15.13
CA ILE A 243 -1.73 19.79 -15.44
C ILE A 243 -2.35 20.36 -14.16
N THR A 244 -2.72 19.48 -13.23
CA THR A 244 -3.28 19.85 -11.92
C THR A 244 -2.33 20.76 -11.16
N LYS A 245 -1.05 20.40 -11.11
CA LYS A 245 -0.01 21.15 -10.41
C LYS A 245 0.27 22.51 -11.02
N ARG A 246 0.31 22.60 -12.35
CA ARG A 246 0.72 23.84 -13.05
C ARG A 246 -0.42 24.81 -13.32
N PHE A 247 -1.67 24.32 -13.47
CA PHE A 247 -2.75 25.14 -14.00
C PHE A 247 -4.03 25.11 -13.19
N LEU A 248 -4.34 24.01 -12.46
CA LEU A 248 -5.67 23.83 -11.88
C LEU A 248 -5.73 24.14 -10.38
N LEU A 249 -4.61 24.01 -9.65
CA LEU A 249 -4.56 24.29 -8.22
C LEU A 249 -3.78 25.58 -7.92
N PRO A 250 -4.18 26.33 -6.90
CA PRO A 250 -3.39 27.45 -6.38
C PRO A 250 -2.02 27.00 -5.91
N GLN A 251 -1.00 27.81 -6.12
CA GLN A 251 0.38 27.48 -5.78
C GLN A 251 0.54 27.10 -4.30
N GLU A 252 -0.09 27.81 -3.38
CA GLU A 252 -0.03 27.53 -1.94
C GLU A 252 -0.60 26.16 -1.56
N VAL A 253 -1.66 25.69 -2.26
CA VAL A 253 -2.22 24.34 -2.06
C VAL A 253 -1.24 23.28 -2.54
N MET A 254 -0.59 23.51 -3.67
CA MET A 254 0.42 22.58 -4.20
C MET A 254 1.68 22.54 -3.34
N GLU A 255 2.14 23.69 -2.87
CA GLU A 255 3.29 23.77 -1.95
C GLU A 255 2.99 23.05 -0.63
N ALA A 256 1.80 23.23 -0.06
CA ALA A 256 1.36 22.52 1.13
C ALA A 256 1.27 20.99 0.91
N HIS A 257 0.81 20.56 -0.27
CA HIS A 257 0.81 19.14 -0.65
C HIS A 257 2.23 18.58 -0.79
N ASP A 258 3.11 19.28 -1.52
CA ASP A 258 4.50 18.86 -1.75
C ASP A 258 5.30 18.81 -0.43
N GLN A 259 4.98 19.69 0.54
CA GLN A 259 5.60 19.71 1.88
C GLN A 259 5.01 18.69 2.86
N GLY A 260 3.92 17.99 2.50
CA GLY A 260 3.25 17.03 3.37
C GLY A 260 2.47 17.67 4.53
N ILE A 261 2.07 18.94 4.38
CA ILE A 261 1.19 19.65 5.32
C ILE A 261 -0.25 19.18 5.14
N ILE A 262 -0.68 19.05 3.89
CA ILE A 262 -1.93 18.45 3.49
C ILE A 262 -1.68 17.41 2.39
N HIS A 263 -2.64 16.52 2.17
CA HIS A 263 -2.65 15.66 1.00
C HIS A 263 -3.89 15.93 0.15
N PHE A 264 -3.69 16.41 -1.07
CA PHE A 264 -4.72 16.53 -2.08
C PHE A 264 -4.82 15.17 -2.80
N HIS A 265 -5.85 14.38 -2.46
CA HIS A 265 -6.00 13.02 -2.99
C HIS A 265 -6.28 13.01 -4.50
N ASP A 266 -5.91 11.94 -5.17
CA ASP A 266 -6.33 11.63 -6.55
C ASP A 266 -6.13 12.79 -7.55
N SER A 267 -4.97 13.45 -7.48
CA SER A 267 -4.60 14.53 -8.39
C SER A 267 -4.40 14.04 -9.83
N ASP A 268 -4.21 12.74 -10.00
CA ASP A 268 -4.13 12.00 -11.25
C ASP A 268 -5.46 11.90 -12.00
N TYR A 269 -6.59 12.12 -11.32
CA TYR A 269 -7.93 12.19 -11.93
C TYR A 269 -8.56 13.60 -11.88
N PHE A 270 -7.92 14.56 -11.18
CA PHE A 270 -8.49 15.87 -10.95
C PHE A 270 -8.66 16.73 -12.21
N ALA A 271 -7.86 16.49 -13.25
CA ALA A 271 -8.00 17.20 -14.53
C ALA A 271 -9.34 16.89 -15.22
N GLN A 272 -9.89 15.71 -15.02
CA GLN A 272 -11.21 15.30 -15.47
C GLN A 272 -12.30 15.79 -14.51
N HIS A 273 -13.54 15.86 -15.01
CA HIS A 273 -14.72 16.20 -14.20
C HIS A 273 -15.28 14.94 -13.53
N MET A 274 -14.48 14.32 -12.68
CA MET A 274 -14.81 13.07 -11.99
C MET A 274 -15.01 13.30 -10.49
N HIS A 275 -15.97 12.61 -9.90
CA HIS A 275 -16.18 12.55 -8.46
C HIS A 275 -15.46 11.32 -7.85
N ASN A 276 -15.40 11.26 -6.53
CA ASN A 276 -14.69 10.20 -5.82
C ASN A 276 -15.51 8.89 -5.76
N CYS A 277 -16.39 8.77 -4.78
CA CYS A 277 -17.12 7.53 -4.45
C CYS A 277 -18.62 7.73 -4.57
N CYS A 278 -19.37 6.63 -4.73
CA CYS A 278 -20.83 6.72 -4.81
C CYS A 278 -21.56 5.51 -4.20
N LEU A 279 -22.86 5.70 -3.92
CA LEU A 279 -23.85 4.66 -3.67
C LEU A 279 -24.70 4.49 -4.93
N VAL A 280 -24.54 3.37 -5.63
CA VAL A 280 -25.22 3.13 -6.90
C VAL A 280 -26.69 2.82 -6.66
N ASN A 281 -27.59 3.50 -7.34
CA ASN A 281 -29.02 3.22 -7.29
C ASN A 281 -29.41 2.11 -8.26
N LEU A 282 -29.03 0.86 -7.91
CA LEU A 282 -29.39 -0.31 -8.72
C LEU A 282 -30.89 -0.52 -8.79
N GLU A 283 -31.66 -0.17 -7.75
CA GLU A 283 -33.11 -0.30 -7.75
C GLU A 283 -33.72 0.46 -8.93
N ASP A 284 -33.42 1.75 -9.05
CA ASP A 284 -33.89 2.58 -10.15
C ASP A 284 -33.47 2.02 -11.52
N MET A 285 -32.19 1.64 -11.67
CA MET A 285 -31.66 1.15 -12.95
C MET A 285 -32.28 -0.19 -13.38
N LEU A 286 -32.52 -1.10 -12.43
CA LEU A 286 -33.08 -2.42 -12.72
C LEU A 286 -34.61 -2.39 -12.88
N GLN A 287 -35.31 -1.53 -12.13
CA GLN A 287 -36.79 -1.45 -12.23
C GLN A 287 -37.26 -0.63 -13.40
N ASN A 288 -36.59 0.47 -13.73
CA ASN A 288 -36.95 1.44 -14.76
C ASN A 288 -36.15 1.29 -16.06
N GLY A 289 -35.20 0.37 -16.09
CA GLY A 289 -34.27 0.21 -17.18
C GLY A 289 -33.13 1.25 -17.15
N THR A 290 -32.11 0.99 -17.93
CA THR A 290 -30.89 1.83 -18.03
C THR A 290 -30.29 1.75 -19.42
N VAL A 291 -29.30 2.61 -19.73
CA VAL A 291 -28.56 2.54 -21.00
C VAL A 291 -27.09 2.18 -20.71
N ILE A 292 -26.57 1.18 -21.38
CA ILE A 292 -25.17 0.77 -21.29
C ILE A 292 -24.58 0.77 -22.70
N SER A 293 -23.54 1.58 -22.93
CA SER A 293 -22.89 1.69 -24.24
C SER A 293 -23.90 1.87 -25.39
N GLU A 294 -24.80 2.89 -25.23
CA GLU A 294 -25.85 3.23 -26.19
C GLU A 294 -26.94 2.16 -26.40
N THR A 295 -26.90 1.07 -25.62
CA THR A 295 -27.89 -0.02 -25.69
C THR A 295 -28.87 0.08 -24.54
N MET A 296 -30.16 0.10 -24.85
CA MET A 296 -31.22 0.07 -23.85
C MET A 296 -31.28 -1.30 -23.18
N ILE A 297 -31.24 -1.30 -21.87
CA ILE A 297 -31.38 -2.49 -21.01
C ILE A 297 -32.71 -2.34 -20.29
N GLU A 298 -33.65 -3.22 -20.64
CA GLU A 298 -34.96 -3.27 -19.99
C GLU A 298 -34.90 -3.93 -18.62
N LYS A 299 -35.99 -3.83 -17.86
CA LYS A 299 -36.16 -4.51 -16.57
C LYS A 299 -35.87 -6.02 -16.70
N PRO A 300 -34.96 -6.58 -15.88
CA PRO A 300 -34.65 -8.01 -15.92
C PRO A 300 -35.86 -8.91 -15.61
N HIS A 301 -35.95 -10.05 -16.31
CA HIS A 301 -36.99 -11.04 -16.15
C HIS A 301 -36.56 -12.30 -15.37
N SER A 302 -35.43 -12.19 -14.66
CA SER A 302 -34.93 -13.20 -13.74
C SER A 302 -33.84 -12.67 -12.83
N PHE A 303 -33.60 -13.32 -11.73
CA PHE A 303 -32.52 -12.99 -10.79
C PHE A 303 -31.13 -13.06 -11.45
N SER A 304 -30.86 -14.13 -12.21
CA SER A 304 -29.56 -14.24 -12.93
C SER A 304 -29.35 -13.11 -13.92
N THR A 305 -30.41 -12.67 -14.63
CA THR A 305 -30.30 -11.53 -15.54
C THR A 305 -30.05 -10.23 -14.77
N ALA A 306 -30.73 -10.03 -13.63
CA ALA A 306 -30.49 -8.87 -12.76
C ALA A 306 -29.04 -8.83 -12.25
N CYS A 307 -28.48 -9.96 -11.82
CA CYS A 307 -27.08 -10.07 -11.42
C CYS A 307 -26.12 -9.74 -12.56
N ASN A 308 -26.39 -10.22 -13.78
CA ASN A 308 -25.56 -9.91 -14.95
C ASN A 308 -25.59 -8.42 -15.28
N VAL A 309 -26.77 -7.81 -15.32
CA VAL A 309 -26.93 -6.37 -15.58
C VAL A 309 -26.23 -5.55 -14.50
N ALA A 310 -26.39 -5.92 -13.23
CA ALA A 310 -25.73 -5.27 -12.10
C ALA A 310 -24.19 -5.25 -12.26
N THR A 311 -23.58 -6.35 -12.71
CA THR A 311 -22.13 -6.39 -12.92
C THR A 311 -21.67 -5.50 -14.08
N GLN A 312 -22.47 -5.37 -15.13
CA GLN A 312 -22.19 -4.43 -16.23
C GLN A 312 -22.31 -2.97 -15.77
N ILE A 313 -23.32 -2.65 -14.96
CA ILE A 313 -23.46 -1.33 -14.33
C ILE A 313 -22.24 -1.04 -13.46
N ILE A 314 -21.83 -1.97 -12.61
CA ILE A 314 -20.63 -1.83 -11.76
C ILE A 314 -19.39 -1.50 -12.58
N ALA A 315 -19.16 -2.17 -13.71
CA ALA A 315 -18.03 -1.93 -14.58
C ALA A 315 -18.05 -0.53 -15.23
N GLN A 316 -19.23 -0.07 -15.67
CA GLN A 316 -19.40 1.25 -16.29
C GLN A 316 -19.26 2.38 -15.26
N VAL A 317 -19.85 2.22 -14.07
CA VAL A 317 -19.70 3.18 -12.96
C VAL A 317 -18.23 3.30 -12.55
N ALA A 318 -17.54 2.17 -12.35
CA ALA A 318 -16.12 2.14 -12.01
C ALA A 318 -15.22 2.80 -13.06
N SER A 319 -15.63 2.81 -14.33
CA SER A 319 -14.93 3.48 -15.42
C SER A 319 -15.23 4.98 -15.52
N SER A 320 -16.22 5.47 -14.78
CA SER A 320 -16.73 6.86 -14.85
C SER A 320 -16.41 7.69 -13.59
N GLN A 321 -15.80 7.07 -12.57
CA GLN A 321 -15.35 7.70 -11.33
C GLN A 321 -13.98 7.14 -10.93
N TYR A 322 -13.28 7.76 -9.97
CA TYR A 322 -11.96 7.28 -9.57
C TYR A 322 -11.95 6.50 -8.24
N GLY A 323 -12.96 6.66 -7.39
CA GLY A 323 -13.06 5.96 -6.11
C GLY A 323 -13.96 4.72 -6.14
N GLY A 324 -14.33 4.25 -4.95
CA GLY A 324 -15.15 3.06 -4.78
C GLY A 324 -16.63 3.32 -4.97
N GLN A 325 -17.36 2.26 -5.28
CA GLN A 325 -18.82 2.25 -5.36
C GLN A 325 -19.39 1.21 -4.41
N SER A 326 -20.62 1.42 -3.94
CA SER A 326 -21.33 0.43 -3.15
C SER A 326 -22.69 0.11 -3.76
N ILE A 327 -23.03 -1.15 -3.71
CA ILE A 327 -24.34 -1.69 -4.05
C ILE A 327 -24.93 -2.44 -2.84
N THR A 328 -26.24 -2.58 -2.80
CA THR A 328 -26.91 -3.44 -1.82
C THR A 328 -27.53 -4.66 -2.49
N LEU A 329 -27.54 -5.80 -1.78
CA LEU A 329 -28.22 -7.01 -2.27
C LEU A 329 -29.73 -6.89 -2.20
N SER A 330 -30.28 -6.00 -1.38
CA SER A 330 -31.74 -5.73 -1.32
C SER A 330 -32.31 -5.29 -2.66
N HIS A 331 -31.55 -4.54 -3.48
CA HIS A 331 -31.99 -4.13 -4.82
C HIS A 331 -32.10 -5.31 -5.84
N LEU A 332 -31.49 -6.46 -5.50
CA LEU A 332 -31.58 -7.70 -6.31
C LEU A 332 -32.66 -8.64 -5.80
N ALA A 333 -33.04 -8.55 -4.52
CA ALA A 333 -34.01 -9.46 -3.89
C ALA A 333 -35.37 -9.56 -4.59
N PRO A 334 -35.98 -8.46 -5.11
CA PRO A 334 -37.24 -8.51 -5.83
C PRO A 334 -37.24 -9.46 -7.05
N PHE A 335 -36.08 -9.65 -7.66
CA PHE A 335 -35.92 -10.51 -8.84
C PHE A 335 -35.95 -12.02 -8.52
N VAL A 336 -35.77 -12.38 -7.24
CA VAL A 336 -35.95 -13.77 -6.80
C VAL A 336 -37.41 -14.21 -6.96
N GLU A 337 -38.36 -13.33 -6.57
CA GLU A 337 -39.79 -13.62 -6.79
C GLU A 337 -40.16 -13.70 -8.28
N VAL A 338 -39.55 -12.84 -9.11
CA VAL A 338 -39.72 -12.93 -10.58
C VAL A 338 -39.27 -14.29 -11.11
N SER A 339 -38.11 -14.78 -10.65
CA SER A 339 -37.60 -16.11 -11.00
C SER A 339 -38.48 -17.21 -10.44
N ARG A 340 -39.02 -17.06 -9.22
CA ARG A 340 -39.90 -18.02 -8.57
C ARG A 340 -41.20 -18.22 -9.37
N GLN A 341 -41.85 -17.13 -9.77
CA GLN A 341 -43.05 -17.16 -10.60
C GLN A 341 -42.79 -17.85 -11.95
N LYS A 342 -41.66 -17.51 -12.57
CA LYS A 342 -41.22 -18.13 -13.83
C LYS A 342 -40.98 -19.63 -13.65
N ALA A 343 -40.25 -20.03 -12.62
CA ALA A 343 -39.97 -21.45 -12.33
C ALA A 343 -41.22 -22.23 -12.05
N ARG A 344 -42.20 -21.68 -11.29
CA ARG A 344 -43.51 -22.33 -11.05
C ARG A 344 -44.27 -22.55 -12.32
N LYS A 345 -44.24 -21.59 -13.24
CA LYS A 345 -44.91 -21.72 -14.55
C LYS A 345 -44.24 -22.81 -15.41
N GLU A 346 -42.91 -22.72 -15.56
CA GLU A 346 -42.11 -23.65 -16.36
C GLU A 346 -42.24 -25.10 -15.85
N VAL A 347 -42.21 -25.32 -14.54
CA VAL A 347 -42.37 -26.68 -13.94
C VAL A 347 -43.72 -27.27 -14.29
N ARG A 348 -44.81 -26.49 -14.18
CA ARG A 348 -46.14 -26.96 -14.56
C ARG A 348 -46.25 -27.28 -16.06
N GLU A 349 -45.79 -26.37 -16.91
CA GLU A 349 -45.82 -26.57 -18.38
C GLU A 349 -45.01 -27.80 -18.79
N GLU A 350 -43.88 -28.09 -18.15
CA GLU A 350 -43.05 -29.27 -18.43
C GLU A 350 -43.74 -30.59 -17.96
N MET A 351 -44.32 -30.56 -16.76
CA MET A 351 -45.05 -31.72 -16.25
C MET A 351 -46.28 -32.07 -17.08
N ASP A 352 -47.05 -31.03 -17.47
CA ASP A 352 -48.19 -31.17 -18.34
C ASP A 352 -47.79 -31.68 -19.74
N ALA A 353 -46.70 -31.15 -20.30
CA ALA A 353 -46.20 -31.56 -21.62
C ALA A 353 -45.68 -33.00 -21.67
N LEU A 354 -45.26 -33.54 -20.49
CA LEU A 354 -44.75 -34.91 -20.35
C LEU A 354 -45.80 -35.90 -19.76
N ASP A 355 -47.08 -35.46 -19.56
CA ASP A 355 -48.12 -36.19 -18.91
C ASP A 355 -47.72 -36.78 -17.54
N ILE A 356 -46.92 -36.06 -16.77
CA ILE A 356 -46.45 -36.45 -15.43
C ILE A 356 -47.45 -35.98 -14.38
N PRO A 357 -48.11 -36.89 -13.63
CA PRO A 357 -49.01 -36.51 -12.55
C PRO A 357 -48.25 -35.80 -11.43
N TYR A 358 -48.72 -34.63 -10.99
CA TYR A 358 -48.11 -33.88 -9.88
C TYR A 358 -49.19 -33.30 -8.95
N THR A 359 -48.73 -32.94 -7.74
CA THR A 359 -49.48 -32.08 -6.83
C THR A 359 -48.88 -30.68 -6.87
N GLU A 360 -49.68 -29.66 -6.61
CA GLU A 360 -49.21 -28.27 -6.53
C GLU A 360 -48.05 -28.10 -5.53
N GLU A 361 -48.09 -28.86 -4.44
CA GLU A 361 -47.00 -28.82 -3.43
C GLU A 361 -45.68 -29.30 -4.05
N LYS A 362 -45.67 -30.45 -4.74
CA LYS A 362 -44.46 -30.95 -5.42
C LYS A 362 -43.95 -30.03 -6.54
N ALA A 363 -44.89 -29.46 -7.32
CA ALA A 363 -44.53 -28.53 -8.37
C ALA A 363 -43.86 -27.26 -7.75
N ASN A 364 -44.37 -26.77 -6.62
CA ASN A 364 -43.78 -25.65 -5.91
C ASN A 364 -42.42 -26.01 -5.29
N GLU A 365 -42.26 -27.21 -4.69
CA GLU A 365 -40.94 -27.68 -4.22
C GLU A 365 -39.88 -27.70 -5.34
N MET A 366 -40.28 -28.23 -6.52
CA MET A 366 -39.37 -28.24 -7.68
C MET A 366 -39.05 -26.85 -8.17
N ALA A 367 -40.00 -25.92 -8.13
CA ALA A 367 -39.76 -24.52 -8.47
C ALA A 367 -38.77 -23.86 -7.49
N GLU A 368 -38.94 -24.06 -6.18
CA GLU A 368 -37.99 -23.53 -5.17
C GLU A 368 -36.58 -24.14 -5.34
N MET A 369 -36.45 -25.42 -5.66
CA MET A 369 -35.15 -26.02 -6.00
C MET A 369 -34.49 -25.32 -7.20
N ARG A 370 -35.28 -24.85 -8.19
CA ARG A 370 -34.74 -24.07 -9.34
C ARG A 370 -34.34 -22.68 -8.91
N VAL A 371 -35.14 -22.02 -8.06
CA VAL A 371 -34.83 -20.70 -7.50
C VAL A 371 -33.51 -20.74 -6.73
N HIS A 372 -33.30 -21.70 -5.84
CA HIS A 372 -32.03 -21.85 -5.12
C HIS A 372 -30.82 -21.99 -6.07
N ARG A 373 -30.95 -22.84 -7.11
CA ARG A 373 -29.87 -23.00 -8.13
C ARG A 373 -29.64 -21.72 -8.92
N GLU A 374 -30.66 -20.91 -9.14
CA GLU A 374 -30.54 -19.64 -9.83
C GLU A 374 -29.85 -18.59 -8.94
N ILE A 375 -30.18 -18.58 -7.64
CA ILE A 375 -29.49 -17.74 -6.66
C ILE A 375 -27.99 -18.10 -6.63
N GLU A 376 -27.66 -19.39 -6.52
CA GLU A 376 -26.28 -19.88 -6.58
C GLU A 376 -25.51 -19.36 -7.80
N LYS A 377 -26.10 -19.52 -9.00
CA LYS A 377 -25.50 -19.06 -10.26
C LYS A 377 -25.38 -17.53 -10.35
N GLY A 378 -26.40 -16.80 -9.91
CA GLY A 378 -26.40 -15.34 -9.92
C GLY A 378 -25.36 -14.76 -9.00
N VAL A 379 -25.23 -15.28 -7.78
CA VAL A 379 -24.19 -14.86 -6.83
C VAL A 379 -22.80 -15.21 -7.34
N GLN A 380 -22.63 -16.42 -7.91
CA GLN A 380 -21.36 -16.82 -8.54
C GLN A 380 -20.98 -15.87 -9.67
N MET A 381 -21.96 -15.46 -10.49
CA MET A 381 -21.74 -14.50 -11.58
C MET A 381 -21.24 -13.17 -11.06
N ILE A 382 -21.87 -12.59 -10.02
CA ILE A 382 -21.39 -11.34 -9.40
C ILE A 382 -19.94 -11.49 -8.93
N GLN A 383 -19.66 -12.56 -8.17
CA GLN A 383 -18.32 -12.74 -7.60
C GLN A 383 -17.25 -12.88 -8.69
N TYR A 384 -17.46 -13.73 -9.69
CA TYR A 384 -16.46 -13.95 -10.73
C TYR A 384 -16.31 -12.76 -11.69
N GLN A 385 -17.43 -12.13 -12.12
CA GLN A 385 -17.36 -10.99 -13.02
C GLN A 385 -16.65 -9.79 -12.37
N VAL A 386 -16.94 -9.47 -11.11
CA VAL A 386 -16.24 -8.36 -10.41
C VAL A 386 -14.73 -8.59 -10.39
N ILE A 387 -14.27 -9.82 -10.20
CA ILE A 387 -12.83 -10.12 -10.11
C ILE A 387 -12.16 -10.12 -11.49
N THR A 388 -12.86 -10.62 -12.51
CA THR A 388 -12.30 -10.81 -13.86
C THR A 388 -12.45 -9.59 -14.77
N LEU A 389 -13.29 -8.62 -14.40
CA LEU A 389 -13.44 -7.37 -15.14
C LEU A 389 -12.24 -6.46 -14.86
N MET A 390 -11.70 -5.88 -15.91
CA MET A 390 -10.72 -4.79 -15.83
C MET A 390 -11.39 -3.51 -16.32
N THR A 391 -11.46 -2.52 -15.45
CA THR A 391 -12.00 -1.20 -15.78
C THR A 391 -10.99 -0.35 -16.52
N THR A 392 -11.39 0.81 -17.02
CA THR A 392 -10.48 1.79 -17.64
C THR A 392 -9.40 2.29 -16.70
N ASN A 393 -9.62 2.19 -15.37
CA ASN A 393 -8.66 2.56 -14.32
C ASN A 393 -7.60 1.47 -14.06
N GLY A 394 -7.53 0.44 -14.89
CA GLY A 394 -6.48 -0.58 -14.85
C GLY A 394 -6.56 -1.56 -13.68
N GLN A 395 -7.73 -1.69 -13.03
CA GLN A 395 -7.96 -2.65 -11.94
C GLN A 395 -9.37 -3.25 -12.00
N ALA A 396 -9.62 -4.29 -11.21
CA ALA A 396 -10.97 -4.77 -10.96
C ALA A 396 -11.83 -3.65 -10.36
N PRO A 397 -13.16 -3.64 -10.60
CA PRO A 397 -14.05 -2.65 -10.00
C PRO A 397 -13.91 -2.61 -8.48
N PHE A 398 -13.61 -1.42 -7.95
CA PHE A 398 -13.59 -1.21 -6.49
C PHE A 398 -15.03 -1.12 -5.98
N VAL A 399 -15.62 -2.29 -5.67
CA VAL A 399 -17.03 -2.40 -5.28
C VAL A 399 -17.18 -3.00 -3.89
N THR A 400 -18.11 -2.42 -3.13
CA THR A 400 -18.58 -2.91 -1.84
C THR A 400 -20.01 -3.43 -1.99
N VAL A 401 -20.26 -4.61 -1.46
CA VAL A 401 -21.59 -5.25 -1.42
C VAL A 401 -22.12 -5.17 0.01
N PHE A 402 -23.26 -4.54 0.17
CA PHE A 402 -23.95 -4.35 1.43
C PHE A 402 -25.00 -5.43 1.65
N MET A 403 -25.00 -6.03 2.82
CA MET A 403 -25.86 -7.15 3.24
C MET A 403 -26.63 -6.72 4.48
N TYR A 404 -27.86 -6.22 4.30
CA TYR A 404 -28.69 -5.63 5.34
C TYR A 404 -30.15 -6.12 5.22
N LEU A 405 -30.61 -6.94 6.17
CA LEU A 405 -31.93 -7.57 6.12
C LEU A 405 -33.08 -6.59 6.38
N ASN A 406 -32.91 -5.67 7.36
CA ASN A 406 -33.94 -4.67 7.69
C ASN A 406 -34.08 -3.55 6.65
N GLU A 407 -33.26 -3.55 5.59
CA GLU A 407 -33.45 -2.68 4.42
C GLU A 407 -34.75 -3.03 3.66
N VAL A 408 -35.24 -4.26 3.84
CA VAL A 408 -36.47 -4.78 3.23
C VAL A 408 -37.53 -4.98 4.30
N SER A 409 -38.70 -4.40 4.08
CA SER A 409 -39.83 -4.50 5.02
C SER A 409 -40.73 -5.73 4.76
N ASP A 410 -40.85 -6.17 3.50
CA ASP A 410 -41.67 -7.36 3.15
C ASP A 410 -41.04 -8.64 3.67
N PRO A 411 -41.76 -9.50 4.41
CA PRO A 411 -41.18 -10.72 5.00
C PRO A 411 -40.68 -11.74 3.98
N GLN A 412 -41.35 -11.86 2.82
CA GLN A 412 -40.93 -12.83 1.79
C GLN A 412 -39.68 -12.32 1.09
N GLU A 413 -39.63 -11.05 0.74
CA GLU A 413 -38.48 -10.45 0.13
C GLU A 413 -37.26 -10.46 1.09
N ARG A 414 -37.48 -10.24 2.41
CA ARG A 414 -36.43 -10.39 3.43
C ARG A 414 -35.90 -11.82 3.52
N HIS A 415 -36.80 -12.82 3.42
CA HIS A 415 -36.38 -14.21 3.34
C HIS A 415 -35.52 -14.48 2.09
N ASP A 416 -35.95 -13.99 0.93
CA ASP A 416 -35.21 -14.12 -0.32
C ASP A 416 -33.84 -13.40 -0.26
N LEU A 417 -33.78 -12.24 0.36
CA LEU A 417 -32.53 -11.52 0.64
C LEU A 417 -31.60 -12.36 1.55
N ALA A 418 -32.16 -13.00 2.57
CA ALA A 418 -31.38 -13.89 3.44
C ALA A 418 -30.75 -15.05 2.67
N LEU A 419 -31.47 -15.66 1.70
CA LEU A 419 -30.94 -16.72 0.83
C LEU A 419 -29.78 -16.18 -0.05
N ILE A 420 -29.88 -14.95 -0.58
CA ILE A 420 -28.82 -14.32 -1.36
C ILE A 420 -27.59 -14.07 -0.48
N ILE A 421 -27.78 -13.55 0.74
CA ILE A 421 -26.69 -13.30 1.71
C ILE A 421 -26.01 -14.61 2.10
N GLU A 422 -26.79 -15.64 2.40
CA GLU A 422 -26.26 -16.96 2.74
C GLU A 422 -25.36 -17.51 1.63
N GLU A 423 -25.83 -17.45 0.38
CA GLU A 423 -25.06 -17.92 -0.76
C GLU A 423 -23.81 -17.07 -1.01
N MET A 424 -23.89 -15.75 -0.85
CA MET A 424 -22.75 -14.84 -0.96
C MET A 424 -21.64 -15.21 0.04
N LEU A 425 -22.01 -15.48 1.28
CA LEU A 425 -21.08 -15.89 2.35
C LEU A 425 -20.49 -17.28 2.07
N LYS A 426 -21.30 -18.26 1.64
CA LYS A 426 -20.84 -19.63 1.29
C LYS A 426 -19.78 -19.59 0.18
N GLN A 427 -20.05 -18.86 -0.89
CA GLN A 427 -19.10 -18.75 -2.00
C GLN A 427 -17.85 -17.97 -1.61
N ARG A 428 -17.97 -16.95 -0.75
CA ARG A 428 -16.81 -16.25 -0.22
C ARG A 428 -15.95 -17.14 0.68
N ILE A 429 -16.54 -18.01 1.51
CA ILE A 429 -15.81 -19.01 2.31
C ILE A 429 -15.01 -19.94 1.39
N GLN A 430 -15.60 -20.40 0.28
CA GLN A 430 -14.90 -21.19 -0.72
C GLN A 430 -13.71 -20.41 -1.32
N GLY A 431 -13.91 -19.12 -1.64
CA GLY A 431 -12.94 -18.27 -2.32
C GLY A 431 -12.93 -18.50 -3.83
N VAL A 432 -11.92 -17.97 -4.50
CA VAL A 432 -11.75 -18.08 -5.96
C VAL A 432 -10.46 -18.81 -6.29
N LYS A 433 -10.46 -19.59 -7.36
CA LYS A 433 -9.28 -20.29 -7.82
C LYS A 433 -8.33 -19.32 -8.54
N ASN A 434 -7.08 -19.32 -8.13
CA ASN A 434 -6.01 -18.69 -8.89
C ASN A 434 -5.64 -19.54 -10.14
N GLU A 435 -4.68 -19.10 -10.91
CA GLU A 435 -4.17 -19.78 -12.12
C GLU A 435 -3.62 -21.20 -11.86
N LYS A 436 -3.23 -21.50 -10.63
CA LYS A 436 -2.74 -22.83 -10.19
C LYS A 436 -3.84 -23.71 -9.60
N GLY A 437 -5.08 -23.25 -9.65
CA GLY A 437 -6.25 -23.99 -9.13
C GLY A 437 -6.40 -23.97 -7.62
N VAL A 438 -5.67 -23.10 -6.90
CA VAL A 438 -5.76 -22.93 -5.45
C VAL A 438 -6.80 -21.89 -5.11
N TYR A 439 -7.65 -22.17 -4.12
CA TYR A 439 -8.64 -21.21 -3.64
C TYR A 439 -7.99 -20.15 -2.75
N ILE A 440 -8.04 -18.90 -3.19
CA ILE A 440 -7.48 -17.73 -2.51
C ILE A 440 -8.59 -16.75 -2.10
N THR A 441 -8.25 -15.81 -1.23
CA THR A 441 -9.13 -14.69 -0.85
C THR A 441 -9.03 -13.59 -1.92
N PRO A 442 -10.13 -13.27 -2.63
CA PRO A 442 -10.13 -12.15 -3.58
C PRO A 442 -10.21 -10.80 -2.86
N ALA A 443 -9.57 -9.79 -3.42
CA ALA A 443 -9.64 -8.42 -2.89
C ALA A 443 -11.05 -7.82 -2.99
N PHE A 444 -11.77 -8.11 -4.07
CA PHE A 444 -13.13 -7.62 -4.34
C PHE A 444 -14.11 -8.75 -4.72
N PRO A 445 -15.44 -8.51 -4.57
CA PRO A 445 -16.05 -7.37 -3.89
C PRO A 445 -15.74 -7.36 -2.40
N LYS A 446 -15.64 -6.17 -1.79
CA LYS A 446 -15.66 -6.04 -0.34
C LYS A 446 -17.06 -6.38 0.15
N LEU A 447 -17.20 -7.12 1.25
CA LEU A 447 -18.48 -7.48 1.86
C LEU A 447 -18.67 -6.73 3.17
N ILE A 448 -19.83 -6.16 3.38
CA ILE A 448 -20.25 -5.56 4.66
C ILE A 448 -21.53 -6.25 5.10
N TYR A 449 -21.51 -6.78 6.32
CA TYR A 449 -22.64 -7.44 6.97
C TYR A 449 -23.17 -6.58 8.12
N VAL A 450 -24.44 -6.23 8.07
CA VAL A 450 -25.08 -5.46 9.12
C VAL A 450 -25.52 -6.37 10.25
N LEU A 451 -25.12 -6.00 11.46
CA LEU A 451 -25.55 -6.64 12.71
C LEU A 451 -26.84 -6.00 13.16
N GLU A 452 -27.88 -6.79 13.28
CA GLU A 452 -29.25 -6.39 13.56
C GLU A 452 -29.81 -7.23 14.72
N GLU A 453 -30.81 -6.74 15.42
CA GLU A 453 -31.46 -7.49 16.50
C GLU A 453 -31.93 -8.89 16.04
N ASN A 454 -32.38 -9.00 14.78
CA ASN A 454 -32.88 -10.25 14.21
C ASN A 454 -31.80 -11.25 13.79
N ASN A 455 -30.50 -10.90 13.87
CA ASN A 455 -29.41 -11.78 13.44
C ASN A 455 -28.24 -11.87 14.45
N VAL A 456 -28.15 -11.02 15.48
CA VAL A 456 -27.00 -10.98 16.39
C VAL A 456 -27.16 -11.89 17.61
N GLU A 457 -28.39 -12.10 18.09
CA GLU A 457 -28.64 -12.94 19.24
C GLU A 457 -28.82 -14.40 18.86
N PRO A 458 -28.36 -15.39 19.65
CA PRO A 458 -28.39 -16.81 19.31
C PRO A 458 -29.79 -17.40 19.03
N ASP A 459 -30.84 -16.83 19.60
CA ASP A 459 -32.23 -17.24 19.41
C ASP A 459 -32.98 -16.44 18.33
N SER A 460 -32.26 -15.50 17.66
CA SER A 460 -32.85 -14.72 16.58
C SER A 460 -33.00 -15.53 15.27
N PRO A 461 -33.99 -15.21 14.42
CA PRO A 461 -34.33 -16.00 13.26
C PRO A 461 -33.24 -16.12 12.21
N TYR A 462 -32.32 -15.15 12.13
CA TYR A 462 -31.27 -15.12 11.14
C TYR A 462 -29.86 -15.24 11.76
N TYR A 463 -29.74 -15.68 13.01
CA TYR A 463 -28.43 -15.87 13.67
C TYR A 463 -27.50 -16.79 12.90
N TYR A 464 -28.04 -17.80 12.19
CA TYR A 464 -27.25 -18.70 11.35
C TYR A 464 -26.40 -17.94 10.28
N LEU A 465 -26.89 -16.79 9.81
CA LEU A 465 -26.12 -15.94 8.88
C LEU A 465 -24.91 -15.29 9.59
N THR A 466 -25.07 -14.89 10.84
CA THR A 466 -23.96 -14.35 11.64
C THR A 466 -22.92 -15.43 11.96
N GLU A 467 -23.34 -16.66 12.25
CA GLU A 467 -22.40 -17.79 12.37
C GLU A 467 -21.66 -18.05 11.04
N LEU A 468 -22.36 -17.95 9.91
CA LEU A 468 -21.75 -18.11 8.60
C LEU A 468 -20.79 -16.95 8.27
N ALA A 469 -21.16 -15.72 8.61
CA ALA A 469 -20.30 -14.54 8.50
C ALA A 469 -19.05 -14.68 9.36
N ALA A 470 -19.16 -15.16 10.60
CA ALA A 470 -18.02 -15.43 11.49
C ALA A 470 -17.05 -16.46 10.88
N LYS A 471 -17.57 -17.57 10.32
CA LYS A 471 -16.77 -18.56 9.60
C LYS A 471 -16.07 -17.95 8.36
N CYS A 472 -16.79 -17.10 7.64
CA CYS A 472 -16.23 -16.38 6.50
C CYS A 472 -15.09 -15.43 6.91
N THR A 473 -15.29 -14.64 7.95
CA THR A 473 -14.28 -13.74 8.49
C THR A 473 -13.04 -14.48 8.97
N ALA A 474 -13.20 -15.56 9.74
CA ALA A 474 -12.10 -16.38 10.23
C ALA A 474 -11.22 -16.91 9.08
N LYS A 475 -11.81 -17.24 7.94
CA LYS A 475 -11.10 -17.84 6.80
C LYS A 475 -10.68 -16.83 5.74
N ARG A 476 -11.43 -15.73 5.54
CA ARG A 476 -11.29 -14.83 4.38
C ARG A 476 -11.17 -13.35 4.74
N MET A 477 -11.10 -12.97 6.00
CA MET A 477 -11.03 -11.58 6.49
C MET A 477 -12.24 -10.71 6.14
N VAL A 478 -13.29 -11.27 5.62
CA VAL A 478 -14.56 -10.60 5.27
C VAL A 478 -15.74 -11.47 5.72
N PRO A 479 -16.89 -10.87 6.00
CA PRO A 479 -17.29 -9.47 5.85
C PRO A 479 -16.74 -8.57 6.96
N ASP A 480 -16.82 -7.24 6.72
CA ASP A 480 -16.77 -6.24 7.77
C ASP A 480 -18.14 -6.11 8.41
N TYR A 481 -18.19 -5.51 9.60
CA TYR A 481 -19.40 -5.44 10.40
C TYR A 481 -19.82 -4.01 10.68
N ILE A 482 -21.11 -3.70 10.44
CA ILE A 482 -21.75 -2.45 10.86
C ILE A 482 -22.81 -2.78 11.90
N SER A 483 -22.83 -2.06 13.02
CA SER A 483 -23.89 -2.13 14.02
C SER A 483 -25.06 -1.23 13.60
N GLU A 484 -26.20 -1.84 13.27
CA GLU A 484 -27.44 -1.10 13.01
C GLU A 484 -27.80 -0.23 14.21
N LYS A 485 -27.80 -0.80 15.41
CA LYS A 485 -28.11 -0.14 16.69
C LYS A 485 -27.36 1.18 16.86
N LEU A 486 -26.04 1.15 16.64
CA LEU A 486 -25.23 2.35 16.80
C LEU A 486 -25.37 3.29 15.60
N MET A 487 -25.51 2.75 14.40
CA MET A 487 -25.67 3.59 13.22
C MET A 487 -26.98 4.38 13.27
N LEU A 488 -28.07 3.78 13.69
CA LEU A 488 -29.37 4.47 13.93
C LEU A 488 -29.26 5.58 14.99
N SER A 489 -28.37 5.43 15.98
CA SER A 489 -28.13 6.48 17.00
C SER A 489 -27.22 7.60 16.53
N LEU A 490 -26.38 7.38 15.51
CA LEU A 490 -25.37 8.33 15.06
C LEU A 490 -25.76 9.03 13.74
N LYS A 491 -26.50 8.36 12.88
CA LYS A 491 -26.94 8.87 11.56
C LYS A 491 -28.37 9.38 11.65
N ILE A 492 -28.54 10.46 12.42
CA ILE A 492 -29.85 11.10 12.67
C ILE A 492 -30.08 12.18 11.63
N ASP A 493 -31.24 12.22 11.05
CA ASP A 493 -31.64 13.23 10.08
C ASP A 493 -32.28 14.49 10.73
N THR A 494 -32.71 15.44 9.93
CA THR A 494 -33.31 16.71 10.37
C THR A 494 -34.64 16.54 11.11
N LYS A 495 -35.28 15.35 11.02
CA LYS A 495 -36.51 15.02 11.77
C LYS A 495 -36.25 14.26 13.07
N GLY A 496 -35.01 13.91 13.32
CA GLY A 496 -34.62 13.09 14.46
C GLY A 496 -34.76 11.58 14.22
N GLU A 497 -34.93 11.15 12.96
CA GLU A 497 -34.99 9.74 12.59
C GLU A 497 -33.59 9.21 12.35
N GLY A 498 -33.30 8.02 12.90
CA GLY A 498 -32.03 7.32 12.71
C GLY A 498 -32.05 6.45 11.45
N HIS A 499 -30.92 6.30 10.78
CA HIS A 499 -30.83 5.60 9.52
C HIS A 499 -29.60 4.68 9.47
N CYS A 500 -29.76 3.51 8.82
CA CYS A 500 -28.67 2.58 8.50
C CYS A 500 -28.57 2.44 6.98
N TYR A 501 -27.36 2.71 6.44
CA TYR A 501 -27.07 2.67 5.00
C TYR A 501 -25.57 2.39 4.76
N PRO A 502 -25.17 1.94 3.54
CA PRO A 502 -23.79 1.56 3.28
C PRO A 502 -22.83 2.77 3.27
N CYS A 503 -21.55 2.50 3.58
CA CYS A 503 -20.48 3.39 3.18
C CYS A 503 -20.20 3.27 1.67
N MET A 504 -19.61 4.29 1.08
CA MET A 504 -19.07 4.28 -0.27
C MET A 504 -17.64 3.71 -0.24
N GLY A 505 -17.37 2.73 -1.08
CA GLY A 505 -16.05 2.08 -1.12
C GLY A 505 -15.64 1.50 0.24
N CYS A 506 -14.50 1.94 0.80
CA CYS A 506 -13.98 1.35 2.05
C CYS A 506 -14.71 1.81 3.31
N ARG A 507 -14.94 3.12 3.51
CA ARG A 507 -15.49 3.66 4.77
C ARG A 507 -16.06 5.08 4.70
N SER A 508 -16.21 5.65 3.50
CA SER A 508 -16.77 6.99 3.34
C SER A 508 -18.29 6.95 3.50
N PHE A 509 -18.83 7.65 4.48
CA PHE A 509 -20.27 7.78 4.67
C PHE A 509 -20.77 9.13 4.21
N LEU A 510 -21.91 9.11 3.53
CA LEU A 510 -22.70 10.31 3.27
C LEU A 510 -23.34 10.78 4.59
N THR A 511 -23.64 12.05 4.68
CA THR A 511 -24.56 12.57 5.71
C THR A 511 -26.00 12.18 5.39
N THR A 512 -26.87 12.20 6.37
CA THR A 512 -28.30 11.98 6.16
C THR A 512 -28.86 13.06 5.23
N TYR A 513 -29.77 12.70 4.35
CA TYR A 513 -30.39 13.60 3.38
C TYR A 513 -31.82 13.18 3.10
N ARG A 514 -32.71 14.15 2.97
CA ARG A 514 -34.08 13.96 2.50
C ARG A 514 -34.26 14.63 1.14
N ASP A 515 -34.95 13.94 0.25
CA ASP A 515 -35.23 14.44 -1.10
C ASP A 515 -36.32 15.51 -1.12
N GLU A 516 -36.69 15.99 -2.30
CA GLU A 516 -37.73 16.99 -2.51
C GLU A 516 -39.15 16.55 -2.08
N ASN A 517 -39.34 15.21 -1.92
CA ASN A 517 -40.58 14.63 -1.39
C ASN A 517 -40.48 14.34 0.12
N ASP A 518 -39.45 14.87 0.78
CA ASP A 518 -39.17 14.70 2.18
C ASP A 518 -38.97 13.21 2.61
N GLN A 519 -38.47 12.38 1.65
CA GLN A 519 -38.12 11.00 1.88
C GLN A 519 -36.61 10.85 2.10
N PRO A 520 -36.17 9.97 3.03
CA PRO A 520 -34.75 9.65 3.16
C PRO A 520 -34.16 9.08 1.88
N LYS A 521 -33.01 9.61 1.44
CA LYS A 521 -32.34 9.15 0.22
C LYS A 521 -30.87 8.85 0.49
N TYR A 522 -30.44 7.64 0.17
CA TYR A 522 -29.05 7.18 0.32
C TYR A 522 -28.45 6.84 -1.04
N TYR A 523 -29.08 5.95 -1.79
CA TYR A 523 -28.64 5.55 -3.13
C TYR A 523 -28.83 6.65 -4.16
N GLY A 524 -27.97 6.66 -5.16
CA GLY A 524 -27.91 7.73 -6.13
C GLY A 524 -27.18 8.99 -5.62
N ARG A 525 -26.38 8.87 -4.55
CA ARG A 525 -25.61 9.98 -3.97
C ARG A 525 -24.11 9.69 -3.99
N PHE A 526 -23.27 10.71 -3.84
CA PHE A 526 -21.84 10.60 -4.06
C PHE A 526 -21.01 11.53 -3.18
N ASN A 527 -19.68 11.27 -3.13
CA ASN A 527 -18.69 12.15 -2.52
C ASN A 527 -17.90 12.87 -3.61
N GLN A 528 -17.73 14.19 -3.50
CA GLN A 528 -17.05 15.04 -4.47
C GLN A 528 -15.54 14.87 -4.46
N GLY A 529 -14.96 14.55 -3.31
CA GLY A 529 -13.52 14.34 -3.13
C GLY A 529 -13.03 14.57 -1.71
N VAL A 530 -11.72 14.36 -1.50
CA VAL A 530 -11.08 14.36 -0.19
C VAL A 530 -9.80 15.20 -0.21
N VAL A 531 -9.54 15.90 0.90
CA VAL A 531 -8.24 16.51 1.25
C VAL A 531 -7.93 16.14 2.69
N THR A 532 -6.73 15.61 2.93
CA THR A 532 -6.32 15.14 4.27
C THR A 532 -5.33 16.09 4.93
N LEU A 533 -5.61 16.46 6.17
CA LEU A 533 -4.74 17.25 7.05
C LEU A 533 -3.74 16.32 7.77
N ASN A 534 -2.47 16.70 7.80
CA ASN A 534 -1.45 16.07 8.61
C ASN A 534 -1.40 16.70 10.00
N LEU A 535 -1.98 16.03 11.00
CA LEU A 535 -2.03 16.54 12.37
C LEU A 535 -0.65 16.58 13.03
N VAL A 536 0.25 15.68 12.63
CA VAL A 536 1.64 15.67 13.13
C VAL A 536 2.40 16.92 12.68
N ASP A 537 2.11 17.41 11.46
CA ASP A 537 2.68 18.69 10.99
C ASP A 537 2.24 19.86 11.89
N VAL A 538 0.96 19.92 12.25
CA VAL A 538 0.42 20.98 13.14
C VAL A 538 1.14 20.93 14.48
N ALA A 539 1.25 19.74 15.09
CA ALA A 539 1.89 19.53 16.37
C ALA A 539 3.39 19.92 16.34
N CYS A 540 4.16 19.36 15.41
CA CYS A 540 5.59 19.66 15.30
C CYS A 540 5.88 21.13 14.97
N SER A 541 5.03 21.77 14.13
CA SER A 541 5.17 23.19 13.79
C SER A 541 4.89 24.12 14.98
N SER A 542 4.03 23.71 15.93
CA SER A 542 3.73 24.47 17.16
C SER A 542 4.85 24.42 18.19
N LYS A 543 5.78 23.47 18.05
CA LYS A 543 6.87 23.20 19.01
C LYS A 543 6.37 22.89 20.43
N GLY A 544 5.18 22.31 20.57
CA GLY A 544 4.55 21.97 21.83
C GLY A 544 3.83 23.12 22.53
N ASP A 545 3.78 24.31 21.92
CA ASP A 545 3.00 25.42 22.46
C ASP A 545 1.52 25.35 22.03
N LEU A 546 0.62 25.31 23.01
CA LEU A 546 -0.80 25.06 22.79
C LEU A 546 -1.50 26.19 22.03
N ASP A 547 -1.21 27.45 22.34
CA ASP A 547 -1.82 28.58 21.65
C ASP A 547 -1.34 28.65 20.19
N THR A 548 -0.08 28.37 19.97
CA THR A 548 0.51 28.28 18.62
C THR A 548 -0.08 27.08 17.85
N PHE A 549 -0.36 25.97 18.53
CA PHE A 549 -1.00 24.79 17.93
C PHE A 549 -2.35 25.14 17.29
N TRP A 550 -3.25 25.77 18.05
CA TRP A 550 -4.56 26.14 17.53
C TRP A 550 -4.50 27.18 16.41
N LYS A 551 -3.57 28.13 16.52
CA LYS A 551 -3.34 29.10 15.43
C LYS A 551 -2.86 28.45 14.15
N ILE A 552 -1.92 27.50 14.23
CA ILE A 552 -1.45 26.73 13.06
C ILE A 552 -2.57 25.82 12.55
N MET A 553 -3.38 25.24 13.43
CA MET A 553 -4.56 24.47 13.04
C MET A 553 -5.49 25.29 12.14
N ASP A 554 -5.81 26.53 12.52
CA ASP A 554 -6.63 27.43 11.71
C ASP A 554 -6.00 27.73 10.34
N GLU A 555 -4.68 27.97 10.30
CA GLU A 555 -3.95 28.20 9.04
C GLU A 555 -4.02 26.97 8.12
N ARG A 556 -3.88 25.77 8.68
CA ARG A 556 -3.94 24.50 7.92
C ARG A 556 -5.37 24.18 7.47
N LEU A 557 -6.37 24.44 8.31
CA LEU A 557 -7.78 24.31 7.96
C LEU A 557 -8.18 25.25 6.82
N ALA A 558 -7.68 26.48 6.80
CA ALA A 558 -7.89 27.40 5.68
C ALA A 558 -7.32 26.86 4.36
N LEU A 559 -6.14 26.23 4.40
CA LEU A 559 -5.58 25.54 3.22
C LEU A 559 -6.42 24.34 2.78
N CYS A 560 -6.90 23.52 3.72
CA CYS A 560 -7.79 22.39 3.44
C CYS A 560 -9.09 22.87 2.81
N TYR A 561 -9.73 23.89 3.38
CA TYR A 561 -10.95 24.51 2.81
C TYR A 561 -10.73 24.96 1.37
N LYS A 562 -9.66 25.71 1.12
CA LYS A 562 -9.31 26.19 -0.22
C LYS A 562 -9.10 25.03 -1.20
N ALA A 563 -8.43 23.98 -0.79
CA ALA A 563 -8.21 22.80 -1.59
C ALA A 563 -9.51 22.01 -1.88
N LEU A 564 -10.39 21.88 -0.89
CA LEU A 564 -11.72 21.27 -1.04
C LEU A 564 -12.62 22.09 -1.98
N MET A 565 -12.58 23.41 -1.87
CA MET A 565 -13.31 24.30 -2.79
C MET A 565 -12.80 24.18 -4.24
N CYS A 566 -11.49 23.90 -4.46
CA CYS A 566 -11.01 23.61 -5.81
C CYS A 566 -11.67 22.33 -6.38
N ARG A 567 -11.88 21.28 -5.57
CA ARG A 567 -12.60 20.08 -5.99
C ARG A 567 -14.05 20.37 -6.32
N HIS A 568 -14.75 21.07 -5.44
CA HIS A 568 -16.15 21.46 -5.67
C HIS A 568 -16.28 22.29 -6.96
N ASN A 569 -15.45 23.32 -7.10
CA ASN A 569 -15.48 24.21 -8.27
C ASN A 569 -15.13 23.49 -9.58
N ARG A 570 -14.35 22.39 -9.52
CA ARG A 570 -14.02 21.58 -10.69
C ARG A 570 -15.24 20.85 -11.24
N LEU A 571 -16.20 20.51 -10.38
CA LEU A 571 -17.44 19.82 -10.77
C LEU A 571 -18.55 20.78 -11.21
N LEU A 572 -18.52 22.06 -10.80
CA LEU A 572 -19.50 23.05 -11.23
C LEU A 572 -19.53 23.20 -12.76
N GLY A 573 -20.73 23.31 -13.33
CA GLY A 573 -20.94 23.43 -14.75
C GLY A 573 -20.68 22.15 -15.56
N THR A 574 -20.40 21.02 -14.92
CA THR A 574 -20.19 19.76 -15.61
C THR A 574 -21.47 19.28 -16.27
N PRO A 575 -21.49 19.09 -17.61
CA PRO A 575 -22.67 18.58 -18.29
C PRO A 575 -22.87 17.09 -18.03
N SER A 576 -24.11 16.64 -17.96
CA SER A 576 -24.46 15.22 -17.72
C SER A 576 -23.90 14.26 -18.79
N ASP A 577 -23.53 14.78 -19.96
CA ASP A 577 -22.93 13.99 -21.06
C ASP A 577 -21.55 13.44 -20.79
N VAL A 578 -20.81 13.95 -19.78
CA VAL A 578 -19.44 13.45 -19.47
C VAL A 578 -19.43 12.03 -18.92
N ALA A 579 -20.53 11.63 -18.26
CA ALA A 579 -20.72 10.28 -17.72
C ALA A 579 -22.21 9.90 -17.72
N PRO A 580 -22.82 9.56 -18.87
CA PRO A 580 -24.25 9.30 -18.98
C PRO A 580 -24.74 8.26 -17.98
N ILE A 581 -24.02 7.16 -17.78
CA ILE A 581 -24.37 6.11 -16.82
C ILE A 581 -24.60 6.65 -15.39
N LEU A 582 -23.84 7.68 -14.98
CA LEU A 582 -23.98 8.30 -13.67
C LEU A 582 -25.12 9.30 -13.62
N TRP A 583 -25.20 10.18 -14.62
CA TRP A 583 -26.00 11.38 -14.51
C TRP A 583 -27.34 11.33 -15.27
N GLN A 584 -27.44 10.49 -16.32
CA GLN A 584 -28.61 10.38 -17.18
C GLN A 584 -29.37 9.06 -17.03
N ASP A 585 -28.62 7.94 -16.77
CA ASP A 585 -29.14 6.59 -16.91
C ASP A 585 -29.43 5.89 -15.57
N GLY A 586 -29.42 6.64 -14.44
CA GLY A 586 -29.99 6.22 -13.18
C GLY A 586 -29.00 5.82 -12.08
N ALA A 587 -27.70 5.67 -12.35
CA ALA A 587 -26.77 5.27 -11.29
C ALA A 587 -26.71 6.29 -10.13
N LEU A 588 -26.72 7.58 -10.45
CA LEU A 588 -26.80 8.69 -9.48
C LEU A 588 -28.01 9.59 -9.71
N ALA A 589 -28.37 9.87 -10.96
CA ALA A 589 -29.47 10.75 -11.31
C ALA A 589 -30.06 10.37 -12.66
N ARG A 590 -31.19 11.01 -13.01
CA ARG A 590 -31.81 10.98 -14.35
C ARG A 590 -31.95 12.40 -14.88
N LEU A 591 -30.80 13.04 -15.11
CA LEU A 591 -30.75 14.39 -15.70
C LEU A 591 -31.02 14.32 -17.21
N LYS A 592 -31.47 15.41 -17.77
CA LYS A 592 -31.56 15.54 -19.23
C LYS A 592 -30.16 15.66 -19.83
N LYS A 593 -30.02 15.23 -21.08
CA LYS A 593 -28.81 15.39 -21.86
C LYS A 593 -28.35 16.84 -21.87
N GLY A 594 -27.08 17.12 -21.56
CA GLY A 594 -26.50 18.46 -21.48
C GLY A 594 -26.90 19.28 -20.22
N GLU A 595 -27.73 18.75 -19.33
CA GLU A 595 -28.07 19.41 -18.07
C GLU A 595 -26.86 19.41 -17.12
N PRO A 596 -26.50 20.57 -16.52
CA PRO A 596 -25.42 20.61 -15.53
C PRO A 596 -25.78 19.85 -14.25
N ILE A 597 -24.75 19.23 -13.63
CA ILE A 597 -24.92 18.48 -12.36
C ILE A 597 -25.01 19.38 -11.13
N ASP A 598 -24.95 20.69 -11.27
CA ASP A 598 -24.77 21.68 -10.19
C ASP A 598 -25.74 21.47 -9.03
N LYS A 599 -27.02 21.18 -9.32
CA LYS A 599 -28.03 20.95 -8.29
C LYS A 599 -27.70 19.76 -7.37
N LEU A 600 -26.84 18.83 -7.80
CA LEU A 600 -26.42 17.67 -7.05
C LEU A 600 -25.19 17.94 -6.15
N LEU A 601 -24.61 19.15 -6.24
CA LEU A 601 -23.41 19.53 -5.51
C LEU A 601 -23.69 20.24 -4.19
N PHE A 602 -24.94 20.66 -3.97
CA PHE A 602 -25.38 21.46 -2.81
C PHE A 602 -26.46 20.78 -1.98
N GLY A 603 -26.77 21.37 -0.83
CA GLY A 603 -27.91 21.00 0.01
C GLY A 603 -27.83 19.62 0.65
N GLY A 604 -26.65 19.01 0.67
CA GLY A 604 -26.46 17.68 1.24
C GLY A 604 -26.69 16.50 0.27
N TYR A 605 -27.04 16.75 -1.01
CA TYR A 605 -27.17 15.66 -1.97
C TYR A 605 -25.84 14.89 -2.15
N SER A 606 -24.74 15.59 -2.18
CA SER A 606 -23.37 15.03 -2.16
C SER A 606 -22.58 15.62 -1.00
N THR A 607 -21.53 14.91 -0.58
CA THR A 607 -20.61 15.32 0.48
C THR A 607 -19.25 15.67 -0.10
N ILE A 608 -18.47 16.45 0.66
CA ILE A 608 -17.04 16.67 0.43
C ILE A 608 -16.29 16.47 1.74
N SER A 609 -15.13 15.81 1.73
CA SER A 609 -14.56 15.29 2.95
C SER A 609 -13.26 15.97 3.37
N LEU A 610 -13.24 16.49 4.60
CA LEU A 610 -12.01 16.84 5.31
C LEU A 610 -11.44 15.57 5.95
N GLY A 611 -10.32 15.08 5.44
CA GLY A 611 -9.59 13.96 6.01
C GLY A 611 -8.59 14.40 7.08
N TYR A 612 -8.16 13.47 7.92
CA TYR A 612 -7.09 13.69 8.91
C TYR A 612 -6.25 12.44 9.14
N ALA A 613 -5.01 12.61 9.59
CA ALA A 613 -4.04 11.55 9.85
C ALA A 613 -3.10 11.91 11.00
N GLY A 614 -2.59 10.89 11.70
CA GLY A 614 -1.56 11.06 12.71
C GLY A 614 -2.07 11.67 14.01
N LEU A 615 -3.31 11.34 14.43
CA LEU A 615 -3.85 11.82 15.70
C LEU A 615 -3.03 11.32 16.89
N CYS A 616 -2.61 10.05 16.86
CA CYS A 616 -1.81 9.45 17.92
C CYS A 616 -0.51 10.21 18.16
N GLU A 617 0.29 10.41 17.09
CA GLU A 617 1.57 11.12 17.16
C GLU A 617 1.38 12.61 17.50
N CYS A 618 0.31 13.23 16.99
CA CYS A 618 -0.04 14.60 17.34
C CYS A 618 -0.29 14.76 18.84
N VAL A 619 -1.12 13.89 19.43
CA VAL A 619 -1.42 13.86 20.86
C VAL A 619 -0.16 13.61 21.67
N THR A 620 0.61 12.60 21.30
CA THR A 620 1.86 12.24 21.99
C THR A 620 2.84 13.42 22.02
N TYR A 621 2.99 14.13 20.89
CA TYR A 621 3.87 15.30 20.82
C TYR A 621 3.40 16.47 21.70
N MET A 622 2.09 16.73 21.72
CA MET A 622 1.54 17.90 22.41
C MET A 622 1.38 17.68 23.92
N THR A 623 1.05 16.47 24.36
CA THR A 623 0.74 16.16 25.77
C THR A 623 1.85 15.43 26.50
N GLY A 624 2.74 14.73 25.75
CA GLY A 624 3.69 13.78 26.33
C GLY A 624 3.08 12.44 26.74
N HIS A 625 1.80 12.22 26.47
CA HIS A 625 1.05 11.01 26.80
C HIS A 625 0.51 10.31 25.56
N PRO A 626 0.44 8.96 25.53
CA PRO A 626 -0.29 8.23 24.50
C PRO A 626 -1.75 8.70 24.41
N HIS A 627 -2.35 8.63 23.24
CA HIS A 627 -3.75 9.08 23.10
C HIS A 627 -4.77 8.13 23.77
N THR A 628 -4.33 6.95 24.20
CA THR A 628 -5.09 5.97 25.00
C THR A 628 -5.10 6.30 26.51
N GLU A 629 -4.18 7.14 26.98
CA GLU A 629 -4.21 7.66 28.35
C GLU A 629 -5.19 8.84 28.46
N LYS A 630 -5.69 9.10 29.66
CA LYS A 630 -6.78 10.06 29.90
C LYS A 630 -6.48 11.44 29.32
N GLU A 631 -5.32 12.00 29.63
CA GLU A 631 -4.88 13.32 29.19
C GLU A 631 -4.75 13.38 27.66
N GLY A 632 -4.21 12.33 27.09
CA GLY A 632 -4.10 12.18 25.64
C GLY A 632 -5.47 12.02 24.97
N THR A 633 -6.38 11.22 25.56
CA THR A 633 -7.74 11.03 25.06
C THR A 633 -8.51 12.35 25.05
N GLU A 634 -8.47 13.10 26.16
CA GLU A 634 -9.16 14.38 26.27
C GLU A 634 -8.69 15.38 25.21
N PHE A 635 -7.39 15.49 24.98
CA PHE A 635 -6.83 16.35 23.94
C PHE A 635 -7.19 15.86 22.54
N GLY A 636 -7.10 14.54 22.27
CA GLY A 636 -7.49 13.95 21.01
C GLY A 636 -8.96 14.23 20.65
N LEU A 637 -9.86 14.09 21.60
CA LEU A 637 -11.29 14.41 21.42
C LEU A 637 -11.51 15.90 21.15
N GLN A 638 -10.77 16.81 21.81
CA GLN A 638 -10.81 18.25 21.52
C GLN A 638 -10.38 18.56 20.09
N VAL A 639 -9.31 17.95 19.62
CA VAL A 639 -8.85 18.11 18.22
C VAL A 639 -9.92 17.64 17.24
N MET A 640 -10.51 16.47 17.47
CA MET A 640 -11.57 15.95 16.61
C MET A 640 -12.83 16.82 16.58
N GLN A 641 -13.23 17.35 17.76
CA GLN A 641 -14.36 18.27 17.85
C GLN A 641 -14.07 19.57 17.07
N TYR A 642 -12.86 20.11 17.21
CA TYR A 642 -12.45 21.33 16.50
C TYR A 642 -12.54 21.18 14.98
N LEU A 643 -12.12 20.01 14.45
CA LEU A 643 -12.23 19.69 13.03
C LEU A 643 -13.70 19.58 12.57
N ASN A 644 -14.57 19.00 13.40
CA ASN A 644 -16.01 18.92 13.11
C ASN A 644 -16.67 20.30 13.12
N ASP A 645 -16.31 21.17 14.05
CA ASP A 645 -16.84 22.53 14.15
C ASP A 645 -16.46 23.34 12.90
N ALA A 646 -15.25 23.16 12.37
CA ALA A 646 -14.83 23.75 11.10
C ALA A 646 -15.70 23.26 9.93
N CYS A 647 -15.94 21.94 9.82
CA CYS A 647 -16.82 21.38 8.79
C CYS A 647 -18.26 21.94 8.91
N ALA A 648 -18.81 22.02 10.12
CA ALA A 648 -20.13 22.57 10.38
C ALA A 648 -20.24 24.04 9.97
N LYS A 649 -19.23 24.84 10.31
CA LYS A 649 -19.14 26.25 9.88
C LYS A 649 -19.12 26.37 8.36
N TRP A 650 -18.27 25.64 7.66
CA TRP A 650 -18.18 25.67 6.19
C TRP A 650 -19.49 25.25 5.53
N ARG A 651 -20.18 24.23 6.07
CA ARG A 651 -21.52 23.82 5.61
C ARG A 651 -22.53 24.93 5.71
N GLN A 652 -22.57 25.63 6.85
CA GLN A 652 -23.49 26.73 7.08
C GLN A 652 -23.22 27.92 6.14
N GLU A 653 -21.94 28.22 5.86
CA GLU A 653 -21.54 29.35 5.02
C GLU A 653 -21.76 29.10 3.52
N THR A 654 -21.69 27.84 3.05
CA THR A 654 -21.62 27.51 1.61
C THR A 654 -22.80 26.69 1.11
N ASN A 655 -23.60 26.09 2.00
CA ASN A 655 -24.60 25.06 1.66
C ASN A 655 -23.99 23.82 0.96
N ILE A 656 -22.68 23.58 1.12
CA ILE A 656 -21.97 22.38 0.68
C ILE A 656 -21.76 21.47 1.89
N ASP A 657 -21.96 20.17 1.75
CA ASP A 657 -21.96 19.25 2.86
C ASP A 657 -20.56 18.74 3.20
N PHE A 658 -19.79 19.54 3.92
CA PHE A 658 -18.48 19.17 4.47
C PHE A 658 -18.63 18.16 5.60
N SER A 659 -17.78 17.12 5.62
CA SER A 659 -17.83 16.08 6.64
C SER A 659 -16.44 15.61 7.03
N LEU A 660 -16.20 15.42 8.33
CA LEU A 660 -14.93 14.91 8.84
C LEU A 660 -14.78 13.41 8.55
N TYR A 661 -13.67 13.01 7.98
CA TYR A 661 -13.43 11.69 7.44
C TYR A 661 -12.11 11.08 7.92
N GLY A 662 -12.17 9.92 8.55
CA GLY A 662 -11.00 9.10 8.85
C GLY A 662 -10.44 8.51 7.57
N THR A 663 -9.59 9.24 6.88
CA THR A 663 -9.14 8.94 5.52
C THR A 663 -8.43 7.59 5.42
N PRO A 664 -8.78 6.71 4.46
CA PRO A 664 -7.95 5.57 4.09
C PRO A 664 -6.67 6.07 3.41
N MET A 665 -5.52 5.59 3.88
CA MET A 665 -4.23 6.07 3.38
C MET A 665 -3.31 4.89 3.08
N GLU A 666 -3.06 4.61 1.81
CA GLU A 666 -2.10 3.61 1.37
C GLU A 666 -0.67 4.13 1.42
N SER A 667 -0.33 5.00 0.47
CA SER A 667 1.00 5.59 0.35
C SER A 667 1.17 6.90 1.14
N THR A 668 0.06 7.54 1.53
CA THR A 668 0.08 8.87 2.15
C THR A 668 0.72 8.87 3.53
N THR A 669 0.53 7.81 4.35
CA THR A 669 1.19 7.68 5.66
C THR A 669 2.71 7.67 5.53
N TYR A 670 3.22 6.98 4.52
CA TYR A 670 4.65 6.94 4.21
C TYR A 670 5.16 8.28 3.64
N LYS A 671 4.40 8.90 2.73
CA LYS A 671 4.73 10.24 2.20
C LYS A 671 4.79 11.28 3.32
N PHE A 672 3.81 11.29 4.22
CA PHE A 672 3.77 12.19 5.38
C PHE A 672 4.96 11.94 6.32
N ALA A 673 5.25 10.70 6.69
CA ALA A 673 6.37 10.36 7.56
C ALA A 673 7.71 10.88 6.99
N LYS A 674 7.98 10.65 5.71
CA LYS A 674 9.19 11.18 5.05
C LYS A 674 9.27 12.69 5.09
N LYS A 675 8.17 13.40 4.80
CA LYS A 675 8.16 14.87 4.81
C LYS A 675 8.31 15.44 6.21
N LEU A 676 7.76 14.77 7.23
CA LEU A 676 7.97 15.14 8.62
C LEU A 676 9.43 14.96 9.02
N GLN A 677 10.06 13.85 8.66
CA GLN A 677 11.48 13.60 8.90
C GLN A 677 12.38 14.61 8.20
N ASP A 678 12.08 14.95 6.94
CA ASP A 678 12.83 15.98 6.17
C ASP A 678 12.76 17.37 6.84
N ARG A 679 11.62 17.72 7.45
CA ARG A 679 11.36 19.05 8.01
C ARG A 679 11.71 19.19 9.48
N PHE A 680 11.47 18.18 10.28
CA PHE A 680 11.58 18.24 11.75
C PHE A 680 12.65 17.30 12.31
N GLY A 681 13.24 16.43 11.46
CA GLY A 681 14.16 15.39 11.90
C GLY A 681 13.46 14.22 12.55
N ILE A 682 14.24 13.40 13.26
CA ILE A 682 13.74 12.22 13.97
C ILE A 682 13.35 12.62 15.39
N ILE A 683 12.07 12.49 15.72
CA ILE A 683 11.49 12.73 17.05
C ILE A 683 10.97 11.38 17.55
N PRO A 684 11.53 10.82 18.66
CA PRO A 684 11.11 9.52 19.18
C PRO A 684 9.61 9.45 19.48
N GLY A 685 8.95 8.39 19.02
CA GLY A 685 7.51 8.17 19.16
C GLY A 685 6.62 9.05 18.29
N VAL A 686 7.19 9.92 17.42
CA VAL A 686 6.42 10.87 16.59
C VAL A 686 6.83 10.79 15.11
N THR A 687 8.13 10.90 14.80
CA THR A 687 8.63 10.88 13.40
C THR A 687 9.72 9.83 13.17
N ASP A 688 9.92 8.92 14.09
CA ASP A 688 10.98 7.92 14.07
C ASP A 688 10.68 6.68 13.22
N ARG A 689 9.46 6.58 12.66
CA ARG A 689 9.03 5.50 11.77
C ARG A 689 8.83 5.99 10.34
N ASN A 690 8.81 5.04 9.39
CA ASN A 690 8.52 5.34 7.98
C ASN A 690 7.01 5.44 7.68
N TYR A 691 6.19 5.53 8.70
CA TYR A 691 4.74 5.74 8.59
C TYR A 691 4.26 6.61 9.75
N ILE A 692 3.08 7.19 9.62
CA ILE A 692 2.30 7.76 10.73
C ILE A 692 1.01 6.97 10.89
N THR A 693 0.40 7.05 12.08
CA THR A 693 -0.84 6.35 12.37
C THR A 693 -2.00 6.85 11.49
N ASN A 694 -2.77 5.92 10.97
CA ASN A 694 -3.92 6.22 10.14
C ASN A 694 -5.04 6.80 11.02
N SER A 695 -5.57 7.97 10.62
CA SER A 695 -6.69 8.65 11.31
C SER A 695 -6.54 8.69 12.83
N TYR A 696 -7.49 8.10 13.58
CA TYR A 696 -7.57 8.09 15.05
C TYR A 696 -7.11 6.78 15.69
N HIS A 697 -6.64 5.81 14.90
CA HIS A 697 -6.35 4.48 15.44
C HIS A 697 -5.35 4.50 16.58
N VAL A 698 -5.50 3.52 17.49
CA VAL A 698 -4.47 3.16 18.45
C VAL A 698 -3.21 2.79 17.68
N HIS A 699 -2.04 3.24 18.17
CA HIS A 699 -0.79 2.94 17.49
C HIS A 699 -0.59 1.42 17.37
N VAL A 700 -0.13 0.96 16.21
CA VAL A 700 -0.07 -0.49 15.88
C VAL A 700 0.84 -1.31 16.80
N THR A 701 1.76 -0.66 17.52
CA THR A 701 2.66 -1.30 18.50
C THR A 701 2.11 -1.30 19.93
N GLU A 702 0.96 -0.70 20.17
CA GLU A 702 0.40 -0.61 21.52
C GLU A 702 -0.30 -1.91 21.91
N GLU A 703 0.12 -2.50 23.00
CA GLU A 703 -0.47 -3.73 23.54
C GLU A 703 -1.83 -3.42 24.22
N ILE A 704 -2.89 -3.63 23.47
CA ILE A 704 -4.28 -3.44 23.92
C ILE A 704 -5.10 -4.64 23.43
N ASN A 705 -6.04 -5.14 24.25
CA ASN A 705 -6.90 -6.21 23.78
C ASN A 705 -7.99 -5.69 22.82
N ALA A 706 -8.58 -6.58 22.02
CA ALA A 706 -9.53 -6.24 20.97
C ALA A 706 -10.78 -5.50 21.51
N PHE A 707 -11.31 -5.90 22.67
CA PHE A 707 -12.52 -5.32 23.26
C PHE A 707 -12.27 -3.89 23.74
N ASP A 708 -11.18 -3.67 24.45
CA ASP A 708 -10.78 -2.35 24.94
C ASP A 708 -10.44 -1.41 23.80
N LYS A 709 -9.72 -1.90 22.77
CA LYS A 709 -9.39 -1.12 21.56
C LYS A 709 -10.65 -0.64 20.84
N LEU A 710 -11.61 -1.53 20.58
CA LEU A 710 -12.86 -1.18 19.90
C LEU A 710 -13.69 -0.20 20.72
N THR A 711 -13.77 -0.41 22.05
CA THR A 711 -14.47 0.50 22.96
C THR A 711 -13.79 1.87 22.97
N PHE A 712 -12.47 1.93 23.04
CA PHE A 712 -11.71 3.17 23.01
C PHE A 712 -11.92 3.92 21.70
N GLU A 713 -11.74 3.26 20.55
CA GLU A 713 -11.84 3.86 19.21
C GLU A 713 -13.27 4.31 18.87
N SER A 714 -14.30 3.72 19.50
CA SER A 714 -15.70 4.10 19.27
C SER A 714 -15.99 5.57 19.53
N GLN A 715 -15.29 6.20 20.47
CA GLN A 715 -15.43 7.61 20.81
C GLN A 715 -15.03 8.51 19.64
N PHE A 716 -13.98 8.14 18.93
CA PHE A 716 -13.47 8.86 17.76
C PHE A 716 -14.30 8.60 16.51
N GLN A 717 -14.87 7.38 16.34
CA GLN A 717 -15.80 7.10 15.26
C GLN A 717 -17.02 8.02 15.27
N LYS A 718 -17.57 8.29 16.47
CA LYS A 718 -18.68 9.25 16.65
C LYS A 718 -18.36 10.63 16.13
N LEU A 719 -17.10 11.04 16.24
CA LEU A 719 -16.58 12.33 15.77
C LEU A 719 -16.09 12.30 14.32
N SER A 720 -16.29 11.20 13.61
CA SER A 720 -15.94 11.06 12.19
C SER A 720 -17.17 10.77 11.31
N PRO A 721 -18.14 11.70 11.24
CA PRO A 721 -19.43 11.46 10.56
C PRO A 721 -19.30 11.19 9.06
N GLY A 722 -18.23 11.66 8.40
CA GLY A 722 -17.90 11.38 7.00
C GLY A 722 -17.34 9.99 6.75
N GLY A 723 -17.12 9.23 7.82
CA GLY A 723 -16.72 7.83 7.75
C GLY A 723 -15.44 7.50 8.51
N ALA A 724 -15.44 6.33 9.09
CA ALA A 724 -14.32 5.74 9.79
C ALA A 724 -14.55 4.22 9.90
N ILE A 725 -13.50 3.47 10.13
CA ILE A 725 -13.54 2.04 10.42
C ILE A 725 -12.48 1.73 11.46
N SER A 726 -12.78 0.84 12.39
CA SER A 726 -11.80 0.29 13.32
C SER A 726 -11.44 -1.13 12.95
N TYR A 727 -10.24 -1.57 13.30
CA TYR A 727 -9.78 -2.93 13.03
C TYR A 727 -9.11 -3.55 14.25
N VAL A 728 -9.16 -4.86 14.31
CA VAL A 728 -8.41 -5.65 15.29
C VAL A 728 -7.58 -6.70 14.57
N GLU A 729 -6.31 -6.82 14.94
CA GLU A 729 -5.43 -7.89 14.47
C GLU A 729 -5.69 -9.15 15.30
N VAL A 730 -6.09 -10.23 14.65
CA VAL A 730 -6.39 -11.51 15.30
C VAL A 730 -5.59 -12.64 14.66
N PRO A 731 -5.23 -13.69 15.43
CA PRO A 731 -4.54 -14.85 14.88
C PRO A 731 -5.47 -15.63 13.92
N ASN A 732 -5.04 -16.77 13.42
CA ASN A 732 -5.92 -17.66 12.68
C ASN A 732 -7.05 -18.14 13.60
N MET A 733 -8.30 -17.75 13.26
CA MET A 733 -9.50 -18.00 14.06
C MET A 733 -10.37 -19.13 13.52
N GLU A 734 -9.93 -19.87 12.48
CA GLU A 734 -10.77 -20.92 11.85
C GLU A 734 -11.24 -21.99 12.84
N ASN A 735 -10.45 -22.25 13.88
CA ASN A 735 -10.77 -23.23 14.92
C ASN A 735 -11.38 -22.61 16.19
N ASN A 736 -11.66 -21.29 16.21
CA ASN A 736 -12.22 -20.60 17.38
C ASN A 736 -13.31 -19.61 16.99
N ILE A 737 -14.34 -20.14 16.30
CA ILE A 737 -15.51 -19.33 15.88
C ILE A 737 -16.23 -18.67 17.08
N PRO A 738 -16.34 -19.30 18.27
CA PRO A 738 -16.98 -18.63 19.42
C PRO A 738 -16.29 -17.31 19.80
N ALA A 739 -14.96 -17.20 19.71
CA ALA A 739 -14.28 -15.94 19.98
C ALA A 739 -14.57 -14.88 18.91
N VAL A 740 -14.71 -15.29 17.64
CA VAL A 740 -15.14 -14.38 16.56
C VAL A 740 -16.56 -13.87 16.81
N LEU A 741 -17.47 -14.75 17.22
CA LEU A 741 -18.86 -14.37 17.56
C LEU A 741 -18.91 -13.41 18.78
N ALA A 742 -18.06 -13.62 19.80
CA ALA A 742 -17.97 -12.72 20.92
C ALA A 742 -17.49 -11.31 20.50
N LEU A 743 -16.53 -11.23 19.57
CA LEU A 743 -16.09 -9.95 18.99
C LEU A 743 -17.20 -9.29 18.16
N ILE A 744 -17.93 -10.07 17.37
CA ILE A 744 -19.05 -9.58 16.55
C ILE A 744 -20.15 -9.01 17.46
N HIS A 745 -20.48 -9.68 18.55
CA HIS A 745 -21.46 -9.18 19.54
C HIS A 745 -20.95 -7.89 20.21
N HIS A 746 -19.66 -7.83 20.54
CA HIS A 746 -19.05 -6.60 21.08
C HIS A 746 -19.10 -5.43 20.10
N ILE A 747 -18.89 -5.71 18.79
CA ILE A 747 -19.03 -4.69 17.74
C ILE A 747 -20.45 -4.16 17.70
N TYR A 748 -21.46 -5.04 17.72
CA TYR A 748 -22.87 -4.63 17.73
C TYR A 748 -23.21 -3.67 18.87
N GLU A 749 -22.66 -3.93 20.08
CA GLU A 749 -22.97 -3.14 21.29
C GLU A 749 -22.15 -1.82 21.39
N ASN A 750 -20.92 -1.77 20.90
CA ASN A 750 -19.97 -0.74 21.30
C ASN A 750 -19.43 0.13 20.17
N ILE A 751 -19.38 -0.34 18.92
CA ILE A 751 -18.76 0.40 17.83
C ILE A 751 -19.53 0.30 16.52
N MET A 752 -19.68 1.41 15.81
CA MET A 752 -20.51 1.49 14.59
C MET A 752 -20.00 0.63 13.46
N TYR A 753 -18.68 0.60 13.22
CA TYR A 753 -18.08 -0.07 12.07
C TYR A 753 -16.69 -0.63 12.39
N ALA A 754 -16.53 -1.95 12.22
CA ALA A 754 -15.26 -2.60 12.49
C ALA A 754 -14.96 -3.78 11.54
N GLU A 755 -13.68 -4.12 11.43
CA GLU A 755 -13.16 -5.27 10.68
C GLU A 755 -12.20 -6.12 11.51
N LEU A 756 -12.11 -7.42 11.18
CA LEU A 756 -11.18 -8.36 11.80
C LEU A 756 -10.10 -8.75 10.78
N ASN A 757 -8.84 -8.57 11.14
CA ASN A 757 -7.68 -8.88 10.32
C ASN A 757 -7.10 -10.24 10.72
N THR A 758 -7.50 -11.29 10.03
CA THR A 758 -6.93 -12.64 10.18
C THR A 758 -5.76 -12.85 9.22
N LYS A 759 -5.00 -13.90 9.40
CA LYS A 759 -3.86 -14.24 8.53
C LYS A 759 -4.23 -15.43 7.63
N SER A 760 -4.29 -15.20 6.32
CA SER A 760 -4.78 -16.17 5.32
C SER A 760 -3.91 -16.14 4.05
N ASP A 761 -2.57 -16.25 4.20
CA ASP A 761 -1.64 -16.24 3.09
C ASP A 761 -1.38 -17.65 2.54
N TYR A 762 -0.84 -17.70 1.32
CA TYR A 762 -0.50 -18.94 0.64
C TYR A 762 0.80 -18.80 -0.14
N CYS A 763 1.74 -19.75 0.06
CA CYS A 763 2.95 -19.86 -0.74
C CYS A 763 2.74 -20.87 -1.87
N GLN A 764 2.93 -20.45 -3.11
CA GLN A 764 2.72 -21.29 -4.29
C GLN A 764 3.86 -22.29 -4.54
N GLU A 765 5.06 -22.03 -3.97
CA GLU A 765 6.21 -22.94 -4.11
C GLU A 765 6.07 -24.21 -3.25
N CYS A 766 5.66 -24.06 -1.99
CA CYS A 766 5.65 -25.16 -1.06
C CYS A 766 4.25 -25.56 -0.54
N GLY A 767 3.20 -24.83 -0.94
CA GLY A 767 1.83 -25.09 -0.47
C GLY A 767 1.54 -24.64 0.95
N TYR A 768 2.45 -23.85 1.58
CA TYR A 768 2.23 -23.32 2.93
C TYR A 768 0.98 -22.43 2.97
N THR A 769 0.11 -22.66 3.95
CA THR A 769 -1.03 -21.81 4.28
C THR A 769 -0.87 -21.28 5.70
N GLY A 770 -0.91 -19.97 5.87
CA GLY A 770 -0.72 -19.32 7.16
C GLY A 770 -0.19 -17.92 6.97
N GLU A 771 0.53 -17.38 7.94
CA GLU A 771 1.13 -16.06 7.86
C GLU A 771 2.48 -16.08 7.15
N ILE A 772 2.61 -15.40 6.01
CA ILE A 772 3.88 -15.09 5.37
C ILE A 772 4.51 -13.92 6.12
N GLN A 773 5.78 -14.07 6.50
CA GLN A 773 6.49 -13.15 7.38
C GLN A 773 7.14 -12.00 6.61
N ILE A 774 7.42 -10.90 7.34
CA ILE A 774 8.22 -9.79 6.85
C ILE A 774 9.58 -9.85 7.53
N VAL A 775 10.63 -10.05 6.72
CA VAL A 775 12.03 -10.11 7.16
C VAL A 775 12.83 -8.95 6.57
N GLU A 776 14.03 -8.73 7.07
CA GLU A 776 14.95 -7.73 6.58
C GLU A 776 16.02 -8.38 5.71
N ASP A 777 16.22 -7.89 4.50
CA ASP A 777 17.25 -8.37 3.59
C ASP A 777 18.65 -7.82 3.94
N GLU A 778 19.67 -8.22 3.20
CA GLU A 778 21.06 -7.79 3.38
C GLU A 778 21.26 -6.24 3.21
N ASN A 779 20.29 -5.56 2.63
CA ASN A 779 20.31 -4.10 2.38
C ASN A 779 19.39 -3.32 3.34
N HIS A 780 18.92 -3.97 4.42
CA HIS A 780 17.97 -3.41 5.37
C HIS A 780 16.61 -3.05 4.75
N LYS A 781 16.23 -3.69 3.65
CA LYS A 781 14.92 -3.56 3.03
C LYS A 781 13.98 -4.64 3.57
N LEU A 782 12.76 -4.25 3.90
CA LEU A 782 11.72 -5.19 4.32
C LEU A 782 11.18 -5.94 3.10
N ILE A 783 11.23 -7.26 3.17
CA ILE A 783 10.76 -8.19 2.13
C ILE A 783 9.87 -9.27 2.74
N TRP A 784 9.03 -9.89 1.91
CA TRP A 784 8.19 -11.01 2.30
C TRP A 784 8.95 -12.33 2.20
N GLU A 785 8.80 -13.19 3.19
CA GLU A 785 9.43 -14.51 3.26
C GLU A 785 8.43 -15.59 3.69
N CYS A 786 8.37 -16.68 2.93
CA CYS A 786 7.62 -17.86 3.36
C CYS A 786 8.37 -18.56 4.51
N PRO A 787 7.75 -18.77 5.69
CA PRO A 787 8.43 -19.36 6.83
C PRO A 787 8.76 -20.85 6.63
N ASN A 788 8.18 -21.52 5.64
CA ASN A 788 8.39 -22.95 5.37
C ASN A 788 9.50 -23.21 4.33
N CYS A 789 9.57 -22.45 3.25
CA CYS A 789 10.53 -22.70 2.16
C CYS A 789 11.47 -21.52 1.88
N HIS A 790 11.38 -20.44 2.65
CA HIS A 790 12.18 -19.22 2.50
C HIS A 790 12.09 -18.60 1.09
N ASN A 791 10.96 -18.79 0.40
CA ASN A 791 10.71 -18.11 -0.87
C ASN A 791 10.52 -16.60 -0.62
N HIS A 792 11.19 -15.76 -1.43
CA HIS A 792 11.09 -14.30 -1.40
C HIS A 792 10.39 -13.73 -2.65
N ASP A 793 10.04 -14.57 -3.60
CA ASP A 793 9.40 -14.15 -4.84
C ASP A 793 7.91 -13.86 -4.59
N GLN A 794 7.56 -12.58 -4.54
CA GLN A 794 6.18 -12.13 -4.30
C GLN A 794 5.19 -12.62 -5.38
N GLU A 795 5.63 -12.84 -6.62
CA GLU A 795 4.77 -13.38 -7.67
C GLU A 795 4.33 -14.83 -7.40
N LYS A 796 5.06 -15.51 -6.51
CA LYS A 796 4.77 -16.87 -6.06
C LYS A 796 4.17 -16.95 -4.66
N MET A 797 3.70 -15.83 -4.14
CA MET A 797 3.02 -15.73 -2.85
C MET A 797 1.69 -15.00 -3.03
N ASN A 798 0.65 -15.51 -2.39
CA ASN A 798 -0.60 -14.80 -2.23
C ASN A 798 -0.65 -14.24 -0.80
N VAL A 799 -0.18 -13.02 -0.64
CA VAL A 799 -0.21 -12.29 0.63
C VAL A 799 -1.41 -11.37 0.64
N ALA A 800 -2.32 -11.58 1.58
CA ALA A 800 -3.50 -10.74 1.75
C ALA A 800 -3.38 -9.97 3.08
N ARG A 801 -3.43 -8.65 3.02
CA ARG A 801 -3.40 -7.78 4.21
C ARG A 801 -4.44 -6.68 4.09
N ARG A 802 -5.10 -6.41 5.21
CA ARG A 802 -5.97 -5.25 5.29
C ARG A 802 -5.15 -3.96 5.36
N THR A 803 -5.51 -3.04 4.50
CA THR A 803 -4.98 -1.68 4.50
C THR A 803 -6.13 -0.71 4.42
N CYS A 804 -6.52 -0.20 5.58
CA CYS A 804 -7.48 0.90 5.64
C CYS A 804 -8.87 0.58 5.09
N GLY A 805 -9.37 -0.65 5.34
CA GLY A 805 -10.73 -1.04 4.99
C GLY A 805 -10.88 -1.82 3.67
N TYR A 806 -9.78 -2.19 3.01
CA TYR A 806 -9.79 -3.10 1.87
C TYR A 806 -8.56 -4.03 1.91
N ILE A 807 -8.58 -5.09 1.11
CA ILE A 807 -7.51 -6.06 1.04
C ILE A 807 -6.56 -5.69 -0.09
N GLY A 808 -5.28 -5.49 0.25
CA GLY A 808 -4.18 -5.39 -0.69
C GLY A 808 -3.50 -6.74 -0.87
N THR A 809 -3.02 -7.05 -2.08
CA THR A 809 -2.56 -8.39 -2.41
C THR A 809 -1.20 -8.46 -3.10
N GLN A 810 -0.63 -7.37 -3.62
CA GLN A 810 0.56 -7.46 -4.48
C GLN A 810 1.72 -6.53 -4.10
N PHE A 811 1.52 -5.22 -4.06
CA PHE A 811 2.60 -4.26 -3.94
C PHE A 811 2.47 -3.42 -2.67
N TRP A 812 3.59 -3.26 -1.94
CA TRP A 812 3.62 -2.58 -0.65
C TRP A 812 4.82 -1.64 -0.59
N ASN A 813 4.61 -0.37 -0.21
CA ASN A 813 5.73 0.52 0.10
C ASN A 813 6.38 0.14 1.44
N GLN A 814 7.64 0.56 1.64
CA GLN A 814 8.41 0.21 2.83
C GLN A 814 7.79 0.71 4.15
N GLY A 815 7.11 1.86 4.14
CA GLY A 815 6.41 2.37 5.31
C GLY A 815 5.22 1.49 5.68
N ARG A 816 4.40 1.07 4.69
CA ARG A 816 3.28 0.16 4.93
C ARG A 816 3.77 -1.24 5.34
N THR A 817 4.85 -1.71 4.74
CA THR A 817 5.46 -3.01 5.11
C THR A 817 5.98 -2.97 6.55
N GLN A 818 6.58 -1.85 6.98
CA GLN A 818 7.01 -1.66 8.37
C GLN A 818 5.80 -1.64 9.31
N GLU A 819 4.77 -0.88 8.99
CA GLU A 819 3.55 -0.79 9.81
C GLU A 819 2.90 -2.17 9.98
N ILE A 820 2.78 -2.97 8.91
CA ILE A 820 2.23 -4.33 8.98
C ILE A 820 3.12 -5.24 9.85
N LYS A 821 4.44 -5.13 9.74
CA LYS A 821 5.40 -5.90 10.53
C LYS A 821 5.28 -5.61 12.03
N GLU A 822 5.03 -4.35 12.38
CA GLU A 822 4.99 -3.87 13.76
C GLU A 822 3.62 -4.06 14.44
N ARG A 823 2.59 -4.51 13.71
CA ARG A 823 1.25 -4.74 14.28
C ARG A 823 1.27 -5.80 15.36
N VAL A 824 0.83 -5.44 16.55
CA VAL A 824 0.60 -6.39 17.65
C VAL A 824 -0.74 -7.11 17.49
N MET A 825 -0.83 -8.33 18.03
CA MET A 825 -2.07 -9.09 18.09
C MET A 825 -2.93 -8.57 19.25
N HIS A 826 -4.25 -8.49 19.02
CA HIS A 826 -5.20 -8.00 20.00
C HIS A 826 -5.99 -9.12 20.74
N LEU A 827 -5.79 -10.38 20.32
CA LEU A 827 -6.36 -11.56 20.97
C LEU A 827 -5.28 -12.59 21.32
#